data_f5d67f20f208dc925baa31b5d20f2089
#
_entry.id   f5d67f20f208dc925baa31b5d20f2089
#
_cell.length_a   1.000
_cell.length_b   1.000
_cell.length_c   1.000
_cell.angle_alpha   90.00
_cell.angle_beta   90.00
_cell.angle_gamma   90.00
#
_symmetry.space_group_name_H-M   'P 1'
#
loop_
_entity.id
_entity.type
_entity.pdbx_description
1 polymer ?
#
loop_
_entity_poly.entity_id
_entity_poly.type
_entity_poly.pdbx_seq_one_letter_code
_entity_poly.pdbx_strand_id
1 'polypeptide(L)'
;APQHLKEMFHDPDLDYIAIRNYRKQIMGEYLEKNGIEIKKGAIELLDYLKAQGIHRAIATATDQLRTEQYLKQLGLYDYFDKIICATMVEHGKPSPDIYQYACRQLALLPEECIAVEDSPNGVCSAYGAGCNVVMVPDQTEPDEALRGKLAARVDSLDEIIKLFKKFPGLTKEDEEHQLSKIIEIAQDNLDHAKEDIRKINEDLADLLEVYDAKDKEGLALWNNATARLKEDERELVRYEKARKKPYFGRIDFRDPKAKADEAYYIGRVGITDSSSDPVVLDWRAPIASVYYESRMGTCQYTVSSEGTFEIDLKRKRTYEIENDRLKDFFDSDVVANDELLTKYLAQNKKAVLGEIIATIQKEQNLIIRRSPKTNIIVQGVAGSGKTTVAMHRISYILYNYKDDFRPEDFYIIGSNWILLNYITSVLPELDVYGIRQMTMEQLFIRLLYEDWDETRFSYHNIDKTDAKNSIKGGTAWFLDLEKFCQNYENQSIAKEDIYMEKTGNLLLSKEQIGRYLKNNPKVSMQSKILMLNEILYAKYENEVSGKSVTFPPKEKKILDKKYASYFGDGREFLLAQQEAGKEVDVPENSFDVYDLAALAYIYKRIKETDPVREASHVVIDEAQDFGMMSYRCLHYCLYGCTYTI
;
A
#
# COMPACT_ATOMS: atom_id res chain seq x y z
N ALA A 1 -35.73 -24.34 -38.07
CA ALA A 1 -35.61 -23.99 -39.49
C ALA A 1 -36.72 -24.60 -40.38
N PRO A 2 -37.03 -25.94 -40.39
CA PRO A 2 -38.07 -26.51 -41.24
C PRO A 2 -39.47 -25.94 -40.96
N GLN A 3 -39.82 -25.80 -39.70
CA GLN A 3 -41.12 -25.34 -39.25
C GLN A 3 -41.32 -23.84 -39.58
N HIS A 4 -40.31 -23.01 -39.40
CA HIS A 4 -40.32 -21.57 -39.73
C HIS A 4 -40.49 -21.34 -41.26
N LEU A 5 -39.86 -22.17 -42.10
CA LEU A 5 -40.06 -22.09 -43.55
C LEU A 5 -41.48 -22.51 -43.98
N LYS A 6 -42.05 -23.55 -43.35
CA LYS A 6 -43.44 -24.00 -43.58
C LYS A 6 -44.42 -22.88 -43.21
N GLU A 7 -44.20 -22.18 -42.12
CA GLU A 7 -45.02 -21.05 -41.68
C GLU A 7 -44.86 -19.83 -42.60
N MET A 8 -43.62 -19.51 -42.99
CA MET A 8 -43.32 -18.37 -43.85
C MET A 8 -43.89 -18.50 -45.27
N PHE A 9 -43.87 -19.75 -45.80
CA PHE A 9 -44.45 -20.02 -47.12
C PHE A 9 -45.90 -20.52 -47.09
N HIS A 10 -46.51 -20.61 -45.90
CA HIS A 10 -47.86 -21.08 -45.68
C HIS A 10 -48.12 -22.48 -46.29
N ASP A 11 -47.09 -23.35 -46.37
CA ASP A 11 -47.14 -24.66 -46.95
C ASP A 11 -46.71 -25.73 -45.93
N PRO A 12 -47.67 -26.48 -45.34
CA PRO A 12 -47.36 -27.50 -44.36
C PRO A 12 -46.63 -28.70 -44.96
N ASP A 13 -46.76 -28.93 -46.28
CA ASP A 13 -46.16 -30.05 -46.99
C ASP A 13 -44.79 -29.73 -47.63
N LEU A 14 -44.25 -28.56 -47.37
CA LEU A 14 -42.97 -28.09 -47.89
C LEU A 14 -41.85 -29.09 -47.66
N ASP A 15 -41.30 -29.64 -48.75
CA ASP A 15 -40.16 -30.59 -48.63
C ASP A 15 -38.84 -29.80 -48.37
N TYR A 16 -38.58 -29.60 -47.11
CA TYR A 16 -37.36 -28.93 -46.65
C TYR A 16 -36.07 -29.63 -47.12
N ILE A 17 -36.11 -30.98 -47.22
CA ILE A 17 -34.93 -31.74 -47.64
C ILE A 17 -34.62 -31.50 -49.10
N ALA A 18 -35.63 -31.52 -49.96
CA ALA A 18 -35.47 -31.21 -51.38
C ALA A 18 -34.96 -29.78 -51.61
N ILE A 19 -35.52 -28.80 -50.92
CA ILE A 19 -35.07 -27.39 -50.99
C ILE A 19 -33.62 -27.24 -50.51
N ARG A 20 -33.26 -27.90 -49.43
CA ARG A 20 -31.89 -27.88 -48.90
C ARG A 20 -30.89 -28.51 -49.88
N ASN A 21 -31.24 -29.62 -50.49
CA ASN A 21 -30.40 -30.31 -51.47
C ASN A 21 -30.24 -29.48 -52.75
N TYR A 22 -31.32 -28.86 -53.24
CA TYR A 22 -31.29 -27.98 -54.41
C TYR A 22 -30.45 -26.72 -54.15
N ARG A 23 -30.58 -26.13 -52.96
CA ARG A 23 -29.74 -25.00 -52.57
C ARG A 23 -28.25 -25.39 -52.51
N LYS A 24 -27.95 -26.59 -52.00
CA LYS A 24 -26.57 -27.10 -51.96
C LYS A 24 -25.98 -27.32 -53.35
N GLN A 25 -26.81 -27.81 -54.30
CA GLN A 25 -26.40 -27.98 -55.68
C GLN A 25 -26.09 -26.64 -56.36
N ILE A 26 -27.04 -25.69 -56.33
CA ILE A 26 -26.84 -24.36 -56.90
C ILE A 26 -25.60 -23.68 -56.31
N MET A 27 -25.41 -23.78 -55.00
CA MET A 27 -24.25 -23.20 -54.35
C MET A 27 -22.94 -23.89 -54.79
N GLY A 28 -22.96 -25.21 -55.00
CA GLY A 28 -21.82 -25.94 -55.54
C GLY A 28 -21.45 -25.45 -56.95
N GLU A 29 -22.44 -25.42 -57.86
CA GLU A 29 -22.28 -24.94 -59.25
C GLU A 29 -21.79 -23.46 -59.29
N TYR A 30 -22.29 -22.60 -58.38
CA TYR A 30 -21.85 -21.22 -58.27
C TYR A 30 -20.39 -21.09 -57.84
N LEU A 31 -19.98 -21.86 -56.80
CA LEU A 31 -18.62 -21.83 -56.27
C LEU A 31 -17.61 -22.44 -57.24
N GLU A 32 -18.01 -23.46 -58.02
CA GLU A 32 -17.16 -24.02 -59.10
C GLU A 32 -16.90 -23.00 -60.23
N LYS A 33 -17.91 -22.19 -60.55
CA LYS A 33 -17.83 -21.19 -61.60
C LYS A 33 -17.15 -19.91 -61.18
N ASN A 34 -17.35 -19.43 -59.95
CA ASN A 34 -16.95 -18.09 -59.50
C ASN A 34 -15.83 -18.11 -58.45
N GLY A 35 -15.53 -19.30 -57.90
CA GLY A 35 -14.60 -19.45 -56.79
C GLY A 35 -15.19 -19.04 -55.43
N ILE A 36 -14.37 -19.09 -54.41
CA ILE A 36 -14.73 -18.64 -53.05
C ILE A 36 -14.13 -17.24 -52.86
N GLU A 37 -14.98 -16.30 -52.54
CA GLU A 37 -14.57 -14.92 -52.29
C GLU A 37 -14.13 -14.75 -50.83
N ILE A 38 -12.94 -14.15 -50.63
CA ILE A 38 -12.40 -13.84 -49.30
C ILE A 38 -12.91 -12.48 -48.86
N LYS A 39 -13.47 -12.37 -47.64
CA LYS A 39 -13.89 -11.08 -47.09
C LYS A 39 -12.72 -10.10 -46.98
N LYS A 40 -13.02 -8.82 -47.23
CA LYS A 40 -12.05 -7.71 -47.15
C LYS A 40 -11.35 -7.68 -45.81
N GLY A 41 -10.03 -7.60 -45.84
CA GLY A 41 -9.18 -7.49 -44.67
C GLY A 41 -8.90 -8.84 -43.96
N ALA A 42 -9.36 -10.00 -44.53
CA ALA A 42 -9.18 -11.28 -43.87
C ALA A 42 -7.70 -11.72 -43.82
N ILE A 43 -7.00 -11.55 -44.94
CA ILE A 43 -5.57 -11.95 -45.02
C ILE A 43 -4.73 -11.05 -44.14
N GLU A 44 -4.95 -9.75 -44.21
CA GLU A 44 -4.26 -8.74 -43.39
C GLU A 44 -4.44 -9.00 -41.90
N LEU A 45 -5.68 -9.33 -41.46
CA LEU A 45 -5.96 -9.68 -40.08
C LEU A 45 -5.25 -10.99 -39.67
N LEU A 46 -5.34 -12.03 -40.50
CA LEU A 46 -4.72 -13.33 -40.21
C LEU A 46 -3.20 -13.24 -40.15
N ASP A 47 -2.58 -12.49 -41.05
CA ASP A 47 -1.13 -12.23 -41.06
C ASP A 47 -0.72 -11.48 -39.79
N TYR A 48 -1.49 -10.44 -39.42
CA TYR A 48 -1.25 -9.68 -38.19
C TYR A 48 -1.34 -10.59 -36.95
N LEU A 49 -2.42 -11.36 -36.82
CA LEU A 49 -2.62 -12.27 -35.67
C LEU A 49 -1.53 -13.36 -35.60
N LYS A 50 -1.07 -13.86 -36.76
CA LYS A 50 0.01 -14.83 -36.83
C LYS A 50 1.35 -14.25 -36.39
N ALA A 51 1.65 -13.03 -36.84
CA ALA A 51 2.85 -12.32 -36.46
C ALA A 51 2.89 -12.01 -34.95
N GLN A 52 1.71 -11.79 -34.34
CA GLN A 52 1.57 -11.54 -32.91
C GLN A 52 1.50 -12.81 -32.05
N GLY A 53 1.58 -14.00 -32.62
CA GLY A 53 1.47 -15.27 -31.90
C GLY A 53 0.10 -15.53 -31.28
N ILE A 54 -0.96 -14.80 -31.74
CA ILE A 54 -2.32 -14.97 -31.20
C ILE A 54 -2.92 -16.25 -31.75
N HIS A 55 -3.50 -17.08 -30.88
CA HIS A 55 -4.19 -18.30 -31.28
C HIS A 55 -5.44 -18.03 -32.11
N ARG A 56 -5.66 -18.84 -33.15
CA ARG A 56 -6.75 -18.66 -34.11
C ARG A 56 -7.51 -19.95 -34.31
N ALA A 57 -8.83 -19.88 -34.18
CA ALA A 57 -9.70 -21.02 -34.46
C ALA A 57 -10.87 -20.59 -35.36
N ILE A 58 -11.33 -21.53 -36.17
CA ILE A 58 -12.60 -21.40 -36.90
C ILE A 58 -13.71 -22.09 -36.10
N ALA A 59 -14.87 -21.41 -35.94
CA ALA A 59 -16.08 -21.95 -35.40
C ALA A 59 -17.22 -21.81 -36.44
N THR A 60 -17.49 -22.86 -37.21
CA THR A 60 -18.40 -22.82 -38.37
C THR A 60 -19.56 -23.80 -38.27
N ALA A 61 -20.69 -23.40 -38.86
CA ALA A 61 -21.87 -24.27 -39.09
C ALA A 61 -21.67 -25.30 -40.23
N THR A 62 -20.61 -25.16 -41.04
CA THR A 62 -20.28 -26.06 -42.14
C THR A 62 -19.63 -27.34 -41.60
N ASP A 63 -19.79 -28.47 -42.32
CA ASP A 63 -19.13 -29.72 -42.00
C ASP A 63 -17.62 -29.68 -42.17
N GLN A 64 -16.91 -30.54 -41.46
CA GLN A 64 -15.45 -30.49 -41.38
C GLN A 64 -14.79 -30.71 -42.74
N LEU A 65 -15.20 -31.69 -43.49
CA LEU A 65 -14.59 -32.05 -44.77
C LEU A 65 -14.61 -30.87 -45.75
N ARG A 66 -15.77 -30.21 -45.83
CA ARG A 66 -15.96 -29.06 -46.70
C ARG A 66 -15.18 -27.83 -46.21
N THR A 67 -15.18 -27.60 -44.91
CA THR A 67 -14.43 -26.49 -44.32
C THR A 67 -12.93 -26.62 -44.61
N GLU A 68 -12.37 -27.81 -44.41
CA GLU A 68 -10.95 -28.07 -44.71
C GLU A 68 -10.63 -27.94 -46.20
N GLN A 69 -11.52 -28.41 -47.09
CA GLN A 69 -11.37 -28.25 -48.55
C GLN A 69 -11.35 -26.77 -48.94
N TYR A 70 -12.26 -25.96 -48.45
CA TYR A 70 -12.32 -24.53 -48.73
C TYR A 70 -11.08 -23.80 -48.22
N LEU A 71 -10.64 -24.09 -46.97
CA LEU A 71 -9.46 -23.46 -46.44
C LEU A 71 -8.17 -23.82 -47.21
N LYS A 72 -8.05 -25.07 -47.63
CA LYS A 72 -6.93 -25.50 -48.49
C LYS A 72 -6.93 -24.86 -49.87
N GLN A 73 -8.11 -24.75 -50.46
CA GLN A 73 -8.30 -24.10 -51.76
C GLN A 73 -7.94 -22.59 -51.71
N LEU A 74 -8.22 -21.94 -50.59
CA LEU A 74 -7.90 -20.53 -50.35
C LEU A 74 -6.48 -20.29 -49.81
N GLY A 75 -5.71 -21.33 -49.50
CA GLY A 75 -4.39 -21.21 -48.86
C GLY A 75 -4.44 -20.72 -47.40
N LEU A 76 -5.60 -20.86 -46.73
CA LEU A 76 -5.81 -20.34 -45.38
C LEU A 76 -5.74 -21.42 -44.30
N TYR A 77 -5.57 -22.70 -44.66
CA TYR A 77 -5.62 -23.81 -43.72
C TYR A 77 -4.58 -23.69 -42.60
N ASP A 78 -3.36 -23.30 -42.92
CA ASP A 78 -2.24 -23.19 -41.98
C ASP A 78 -2.27 -21.91 -41.10
N TYR A 79 -3.28 -21.08 -41.25
CA TYR A 79 -3.48 -19.94 -40.37
C TYR A 79 -4.17 -20.31 -39.06
N PHE A 80 -4.85 -21.44 -39.00
CA PHE A 80 -5.69 -21.79 -37.87
C PHE A 80 -5.13 -22.94 -37.05
N ASP A 81 -5.06 -22.75 -35.73
CA ASP A 81 -4.61 -23.76 -34.78
C ASP A 81 -5.68 -24.85 -34.57
N LYS A 82 -6.96 -24.47 -34.69
CA LYS A 82 -8.12 -25.38 -34.56
C LYS A 82 -9.21 -25.05 -35.55
N ILE A 83 -9.92 -26.09 -36.02
CA ILE A 83 -11.09 -25.99 -36.87
C ILE A 83 -12.23 -26.70 -36.17
N ILE A 84 -13.24 -25.94 -35.73
CA ILE A 84 -14.39 -26.40 -34.98
C ILE A 84 -15.63 -26.31 -35.85
N CYS A 85 -16.30 -27.45 -36.09
CA CYS A 85 -17.47 -27.56 -36.94
C CYS A 85 -18.70 -27.93 -36.13
N ALA A 86 -19.89 -27.57 -36.62
CA ALA A 86 -21.15 -27.83 -35.94
C ALA A 86 -21.39 -29.33 -35.64
N THR A 87 -20.76 -30.23 -36.38
CA THR A 87 -20.83 -31.68 -36.15
C THR A 87 -20.08 -32.15 -34.91
N MET A 88 -19.28 -31.29 -34.29
CA MET A 88 -18.48 -31.58 -33.10
C MET A 88 -19.20 -31.19 -31.79
N VAL A 89 -20.37 -30.60 -31.88
CA VAL A 89 -21.15 -30.10 -30.74
C VAL A 89 -22.60 -30.59 -30.82
N GLU A 90 -23.29 -30.63 -29.69
CA GLU A 90 -24.66 -31.12 -29.61
C GLU A 90 -25.66 -30.12 -30.22
N HIS A 91 -25.47 -28.83 -29.93
CA HIS A 91 -26.35 -27.78 -30.42
C HIS A 91 -25.57 -26.74 -31.26
N GLY A 92 -26.05 -26.47 -32.47
CA GLY A 92 -25.47 -25.45 -33.34
C GLY A 92 -25.88 -24.00 -32.93
N LYS A 93 -25.23 -22.99 -33.56
CA LYS A 93 -25.58 -21.58 -33.36
C LYS A 93 -27.11 -21.36 -33.52
N PRO A 94 -27.80 -20.65 -32.60
CA PRO A 94 -27.29 -19.68 -31.65
C PRO A 94 -26.89 -20.25 -30.27
N SER A 95 -26.87 -21.58 -30.06
CA SER A 95 -26.35 -22.17 -28.81
C SER A 95 -24.87 -21.83 -28.60
N PRO A 96 -24.42 -21.63 -27.35
CA PRO A 96 -23.03 -21.27 -27.05
C PRO A 96 -22.03 -22.42 -27.25
N ASP A 97 -22.49 -23.65 -27.44
CA ASP A 97 -21.71 -24.88 -27.41
C ASP A 97 -20.46 -24.85 -28.29
N ILE A 98 -20.57 -24.31 -29.51
CA ILE A 98 -19.47 -24.29 -30.49
C ILE A 98 -18.33 -23.37 -30.03
N TYR A 99 -18.63 -22.23 -29.43
CA TYR A 99 -17.62 -21.30 -28.92
C TYR A 99 -17.02 -21.78 -27.60
N GLN A 100 -17.81 -22.32 -26.69
CA GLN A 100 -17.31 -22.97 -25.49
C GLN A 100 -16.38 -24.15 -25.82
N TYR A 101 -16.71 -24.92 -26.86
CA TYR A 101 -15.86 -26.01 -27.32
C TYR A 101 -14.57 -25.49 -27.94
N ALA A 102 -14.63 -24.43 -28.76
CA ALA A 102 -13.47 -23.79 -29.36
C ALA A 102 -12.50 -23.25 -28.31
N CYS A 103 -12.98 -22.53 -27.31
CA CYS A 103 -12.16 -22.02 -26.21
C CYS A 103 -11.46 -23.15 -25.45
N ARG A 104 -12.18 -24.22 -25.13
CA ARG A 104 -11.59 -25.42 -24.48
C ARG A 104 -10.48 -26.07 -25.31
N GLN A 105 -10.66 -26.12 -26.67
CA GLN A 105 -9.65 -26.70 -27.56
C GLN A 105 -8.40 -25.84 -27.70
N LEU A 106 -8.52 -24.54 -27.44
CA LEU A 106 -7.41 -23.59 -27.36
C LEU A 106 -6.80 -23.48 -25.97
N ALA A 107 -7.38 -24.14 -24.96
CA ALA A 107 -7.04 -24.01 -23.53
C ALA A 107 -7.14 -22.56 -23.01
N LEU A 108 -8.13 -21.81 -23.48
CA LEU A 108 -8.44 -20.42 -23.13
C LEU A 108 -9.82 -20.32 -22.47
N LEU A 109 -10.00 -19.30 -21.63
CA LEU A 109 -11.32 -18.94 -21.11
C LEU A 109 -12.10 -18.14 -22.18
N PRO A 110 -13.44 -18.23 -22.23
CA PRO A 110 -14.22 -17.47 -23.21
C PRO A 110 -14.00 -15.97 -23.16
N GLU A 111 -13.83 -15.38 -21.97
CA GLU A 111 -13.54 -13.97 -21.74
C GLU A 111 -12.19 -13.52 -22.29
N GLU A 112 -11.25 -14.42 -22.50
CA GLU A 112 -9.95 -14.17 -23.12
C GLU A 112 -10.00 -14.23 -24.65
N CYS A 113 -11.17 -14.63 -25.21
CA CYS A 113 -11.34 -14.84 -26.64
C CYS A 113 -12.15 -13.71 -27.28
N ILE A 114 -11.71 -13.28 -28.46
CA ILE A 114 -12.50 -12.44 -29.36
C ILE A 114 -13.16 -13.34 -30.39
N ALA A 115 -14.49 -13.33 -30.43
CA ALA A 115 -15.26 -13.99 -31.46
C ALA A 115 -15.64 -12.99 -32.55
N VAL A 116 -15.26 -13.28 -33.80
CA VAL A 116 -15.61 -12.44 -34.95
C VAL A 116 -16.77 -13.09 -35.69
N GLU A 117 -17.86 -12.37 -35.82
CA GLU A 117 -19.10 -12.89 -36.41
C GLU A 117 -19.75 -11.94 -37.41
N ASP A 118 -20.52 -12.50 -38.36
CA ASP A 118 -21.22 -11.76 -39.38
C ASP A 118 -22.75 -11.80 -39.25
N SER A 119 -23.26 -12.69 -38.41
CA SER A 119 -24.69 -12.99 -38.29
C SER A 119 -25.24 -12.85 -36.86
N PRO A 120 -26.52 -12.48 -36.69
CA PRO A 120 -27.16 -12.41 -35.38
C PRO A 120 -27.09 -13.71 -34.57
N ASN A 121 -27.26 -14.86 -35.21
CA ASN A 121 -27.15 -16.16 -34.53
C ASN A 121 -25.74 -16.46 -34.06
N GLY A 122 -24.73 -16.06 -34.82
CA GLY A 122 -23.34 -16.17 -34.44
C GLY A 122 -22.99 -15.30 -33.26
N VAL A 123 -23.42 -14.05 -33.29
CA VAL A 123 -23.27 -13.10 -32.17
C VAL A 123 -23.92 -13.63 -30.90
N CYS A 124 -25.16 -14.12 -30.97
CA CYS A 124 -25.82 -14.71 -29.80
C CYS A 124 -25.10 -15.94 -29.25
N SER A 125 -24.55 -16.78 -30.13
CA SER A 125 -23.79 -17.96 -29.75
C SER A 125 -22.49 -17.61 -29.04
N ALA A 126 -21.71 -16.67 -29.58
CA ALA A 126 -20.44 -16.21 -29.02
C ALA A 126 -20.63 -15.47 -27.69
N TYR A 127 -21.63 -14.56 -27.64
CA TYR A 127 -21.98 -13.83 -26.42
C TYR A 127 -22.46 -14.77 -25.30
N GLY A 128 -23.33 -15.75 -25.65
CA GLY A 128 -23.80 -16.77 -24.71
C GLY A 128 -22.69 -17.68 -24.18
N ALA A 129 -21.60 -17.82 -24.93
CA ALA A 129 -20.40 -18.52 -24.47
C ALA A 129 -19.53 -17.70 -23.50
N GLY A 130 -19.72 -16.37 -23.45
CA GLY A 130 -18.93 -15.45 -22.66
C GLY A 130 -17.75 -14.81 -23.41
N CYS A 131 -17.71 -14.94 -24.75
CA CYS A 131 -16.67 -14.33 -25.57
C CYS A 131 -16.89 -12.81 -25.77
N ASN A 132 -15.81 -12.08 -26.03
CA ASN A 132 -15.88 -10.70 -26.52
C ASN A 132 -16.25 -10.73 -28.02
N VAL A 133 -17.42 -10.17 -28.38
CA VAL A 133 -17.93 -10.34 -29.75
C VAL A 133 -17.68 -9.10 -30.58
N VAL A 134 -16.99 -9.27 -31.71
CA VAL A 134 -16.86 -8.24 -32.76
C VAL A 134 -17.70 -8.65 -33.95
N MET A 135 -18.63 -7.78 -34.37
CA MET A 135 -19.45 -8.04 -35.54
C MET A 135 -18.91 -7.32 -36.77
N VAL A 136 -18.74 -8.08 -37.85
CA VAL A 136 -18.50 -7.59 -39.22
C VAL A 136 -19.72 -7.94 -40.05
N PRO A 137 -20.77 -7.07 -40.14
CA PRO A 137 -22.03 -7.40 -40.78
C PRO A 137 -21.85 -7.81 -42.22
N ASP A 138 -22.59 -8.83 -42.64
CA ASP A 138 -22.67 -9.25 -44.05
C ASP A 138 -24.02 -8.81 -44.69
N GLN A 139 -25.10 -9.45 -44.25
CA GLN A 139 -26.43 -9.22 -44.78
C GLN A 139 -27.38 -8.51 -43.80
N THR A 140 -27.01 -8.47 -42.51
CA THR A 140 -27.89 -7.96 -41.46
C THR A 140 -27.11 -7.06 -40.52
N GLU A 141 -27.48 -5.81 -40.45
CA GLU A 141 -26.96 -4.88 -39.43
C GLU A 141 -27.53 -5.22 -38.04
N PRO A 142 -26.74 -5.03 -36.96
CA PRO A 142 -27.21 -5.30 -35.62
C PRO A 142 -28.28 -4.29 -35.18
N ASP A 143 -29.42 -4.80 -34.69
CA ASP A 143 -30.42 -4.01 -33.98
C ASP A 143 -29.91 -3.58 -32.58
N GLU A 144 -30.70 -2.80 -31.86
CA GLU A 144 -30.31 -2.25 -30.55
C GLU A 144 -30.05 -3.34 -29.51
N ALA A 145 -30.82 -4.43 -29.52
CA ALA A 145 -30.66 -5.56 -28.61
C ALA A 145 -29.39 -6.35 -28.92
N LEU A 146 -29.02 -6.46 -30.18
CA LEU A 146 -27.81 -7.14 -30.61
C LEU A 146 -26.57 -6.28 -30.35
N ARG A 147 -26.68 -4.95 -30.56
CA ARG A 147 -25.58 -4.00 -30.23
C ARG A 147 -25.15 -4.06 -28.78
N GLY A 148 -26.09 -4.27 -27.85
CA GLY A 148 -25.78 -4.46 -26.44
C GLY A 148 -24.93 -5.71 -26.09
N LYS A 149 -24.75 -6.64 -27.05
CA LYS A 149 -23.94 -7.85 -26.93
C LYS A 149 -22.58 -7.74 -27.60
N LEU A 150 -22.29 -6.63 -28.28
CA LEU A 150 -21.07 -6.47 -29.05
C LEU A 150 -20.02 -5.68 -28.27
N ALA A 151 -18.79 -6.15 -28.28
CA ALA A 151 -17.63 -5.38 -27.88
C ALA A 151 -17.31 -4.29 -28.92
N ALA A 152 -17.49 -4.61 -30.22
CA ALA A 152 -17.36 -3.65 -31.31
C ALA A 152 -18.15 -4.08 -32.55
N ARG A 153 -18.51 -3.10 -33.39
CA ARG A 153 -19.00 -3.29 -34.77
C ARG A 153 -18.04 -2.60 -35.72
N VAL A 154 -17.53 -3.30 -36.71
CA VAL A 154 -16.59 -2.78 -37.73
C VAL A 154 -17.10 -3.13 -39.14
N ASP A 155 -16.62 -2.39 -40.17
CA ASP A 155 -17.07 -2.55 -41.54
C ASP A 155 -16.26 -3.60 -42.32
N SER A 156 -15.02 -3.92 -41.85
CA SER A 156 -14.15 -4.90 -42.49
C SER A 156 -13.20 -5.55 -41.47
N LEU A 157 -12.64 -6.71 -41.84
CA LEU A 157 -11.82 -7.49 -40.92
C LEU A 157 -10.46 -6.80 -40.56
N ASP A 158 -9.91 -6.00 -41.48
CA ASP A 158 -8.71 -5.21 -41.23
C ASP A 158 -8.90 -4.12 -40.15
N GLU A 159 -10.15 -3.64 -39.98
CA GLU A 159 -10.45 -2.68 -38.91
C GLU A 159 -10.34 -3.27 -37.51
N ILE A 160 -10.43 -4.59 -37.39
CA ILE A 160 -10.19 -5.30 -36.12
C ILE A 160 -8.73 -5.06 -35.66
N ILE A 161 -7.76 -4.94 -36.57
CA ILE A 161 -6.38 -4.58 -36.25
C ILE A 161 -6.31 -3.25 -35.50
N LYS A 162 -7.19 -2.28 -35.86
CA LYS A 162 -7.26 -0.99 -35.18
C LYS A 162 -7.80 -1.12 -33.76
N LEU A 163 -8.66 -2.11 -33.47
CA LEU A 163 -9.15 -2.39 -32.12
C LEU A 163 -8.02 -2.90 -31.23
N PHE A 164 -7.14 -3.76 -31.78
CA PHE A 164 -5.94 -4.19 -31.05
C PHE A 164 -4.97 -3.01 -30.80
N LYS A 165 -4.86 -2.06 -31.75
CA LYS A 165 -4.02 -0.87 -31.61
C LYS A 165 -4.65 0.24 -30.74
N LYS A 166 -5.95 0.14 -30.43
CA LYS A 166 -6.65 1.10 -29.54
C LYS A 166 -6.19 1.00 -28.08
N PHE A 167 -5.64 -0.14 -27.68
CA PHE A 167 -4.99 -0.35 -26.41
C PHE A 167 -3.48 -0.54 -26.67
N PRO A 168 -2.68 0.52 -26.62
CA PRO A 168 -1.23 0.41 -26.83
C PRO A 168 -0.64 -0.62 -25.85
N GLY A 169 0.34 -1.39 -26.32
CA GLY A 169 1.01 -2.39 -25.50
C GLY A 169 0.33 -3.77 -25.49
N LEU A 170 -0.31 -4.20 -26.59
CA LEU A 170 -0.74 -5.59 -26.78
C LEU A 170 0.38 -6.48 -27.32
N THR A 171 1.32 -5.92 -28.08
CA THR A 171 2.42 -6.66 -28.69
C THR A 171 3.71 -6.42 -27.93
N LYS A 172 4.66 -7.34 -28.06
CA LYS A 172 5.99 -7.17 -27.46
C LYS A 172 6.73 -5.96 -28.05
N GLU A 173 6.59 -5.72 -29.34
CA GLU A 173 7.20 -4.57 -30.03
C GLU A 173 6.61 -3.25 -29.55
N ASP A 174 5.29 -3.18 -29.34
CA ASP A 174 4.63 -2.00 -28.81
C ASP A 174 5.09 -1.69 -27.37
N GLU A 175 5.26 -2.73 -26.54
CA GLU A 175 5.74 -2.58 -25.16
C GLU A 175 7.24 -2.21 -25.11
N GLU A 176 8.07 -2.77 -25.99
CA GLU A 176 9.48 -2.38 -26.14
C GLU A 176 9.60 -0.91 -26.58
N HIS A 177 8.73 -0.46 -27.48
CA HIS A 177 8.70 0.93 -27.92
C HIS A 177 8.26 1.87 -26.78
N GLN A 178 7.23 1.50 -26.00
CA GLN A 178 6.80 2.27 -24.83
C GLN A 178 7.88 2.28 -23.74
N LEU A 179 8.54 1.15 -23.49
CA LEU A 179 9.64 1.08 -22.56
C LEU A 179 10.76 2.05 -22.96
N SER A 180 11.13 2.08 -24.24
CA SER A 180 12.17 2.99 -24.75
C SER A 180 11.81 4.45 -24.52
N LYS A 181 10.56 4.86 -24.77
CA LYS A 181 10.08 6.23 -24.50
C LYS A 181 10.14 6.59 -23.01
N ILE A 182 9.70 5.67 -22.14
CA ILE A 182 9.71 5.91 -20.70
C ILE A 182 11.14 6.00 -20.17
N ILE A 183 12.07 5.19 -20.72
CA ILE A 183 13.48 5.27 -20.38
C ILE A 183 14.08 6.62 -20.82
N GLU A 184 13.71 7.14 -21.99
CA GLU A 184 14.13 8.46 -22.46
C GLU A 184 13.66 9.56 -21.50
N ILE A 185 12.39 9.58 -21.11
CA ILE A 185 11.85 10.52 -20.11
C ILE A 185 12.58 10.38 -18.76
N ALA A 186 12.84 9.15 -18.31
CA ALA A 186 13.58 8.90 -17.08
C ALA A 186 15.02 9.38 -17.16
N GLN A 187 15.65 9.31 -18.35
CA GLN A 187 16.99 9.85 -18.59
C GLN A 187 16.99 11.38 -18.57
N ASP A 188 15.99 12.03 -19.19
CA ASP A 188 15.85 13.48 -19.15
C ASP A 188 15.68 13.99 -17.71
N ASN A 189 14.85 13.33 -16.90
CA ASN A 189 14.68 13.64 -15.48
C ASN A 189 15.99 13.49 -14.69
N LEU A 190 16.75 12.43 -15.00
CA LEU A 190 18.07 12.19 -14.40
C LEU A 190 19.07 13.29 -14.74
N ASP A 191 19.08 13.76 -15.98
CA ASP A 191 20.00 14.79 -16.42
C ASP A 191 19.63 16.17 -15.88
N HIS A 192 18.33 16.47 -15.73
CA HIS A 192 17.84 17.66 -15.00
C HIS A 192 18.26 17.63 -13.53
N ALA A 193 18.08 16.52 -12.84
CA ALA A 193 18.48 16.39 -11.43
C ALA A 193 19.99 16.59 -11.24
N LYS A 194 20.83 16.08 -12.15
CA LYS A 194 22.30 16.33 -12.13
C LYS A 194 22.63 17.81 -12.31
N GLU A 195 21.93 18.48 -13.21
CA GLU A 195 22.16 19.92 -13.46
C GLU A 195 21.73 20.76 -12.26
N ASP A 196 20.63 20.42 -11.60
CA ASP A 196 20.17 21.12 -10.40
C ASP A 196 21.14 20.91 -9.22
N ILE A 197 21.67 19.68 -9.04
CA ILE A 197 22.73 19.40 -8.06
C ILE A 197 23.98 20.24 -8.35
N ARG A 198 24.37 20.36 -9.63
CA ARG A 198 25.53 21.17 -10.02
C ARG A 198 25.34 22.64 -9.62
N LYS A 199 24.16 23.22 -9.94
CA LYS A 199 23.83 24.61 -9.59
C LYS A 199 23.84 24.85 -8.09
N ILE A 200 23.22 23.96 -7.31
CA ILE A 200 23.20 24.08 -5.86
C ILE A 200 24.62 24.01 -5.26
N ASN A 201 25.49 23.16 -5.81
CA ASN A 201 26.88 23.11 -5.35
C ASN A 201 27.65 24.37 -5.70
N GLU A 202 27.37 25.03 -6.84
CA GLU A 202 27.91 26.33 -7.19
C GLU A 202 27.40 27.42 -6.21
N ASP A 203 26.08 27.45 -5.96
CA ASP A 203 25.48 28.37 -4.97
C ASP A 203 26.09 28.18 -3.55
N LEU A 204 26.31 26.95 -3.14
CA LEU A 204 26.94 26.63 -1.85
C LEU A 204 28.40 27.06 -1.80
N ALA A 205 29.15 26.95 -2.91
CA ALA A 205 30.52 27.44 -3.00
C ALA A 205 30.56 28.97 -2.87
N ASP A 206 29.68 29.69 -3.56
CA ASP A 206 29.56 31.13 -3.50
C ASP A 206 29.16 31.59 -2.09
N LEU A 207 28.21 30.91 -1.44
CA LEU A 207 27.83 31.19 -0.06
C LEU A 207 28.98 30.99 0.92
N LEU A 208 29.86 30.00 0.68
CA LEU A 208 31.02 29.72 1.54
C LEU A 208 32.08 30.85 1.47
N GLU A 209 32.23 31.47 0.29
CA GLU A 209 33.17 32.59 0.14
C GLU A 209 32.77 33.86 0.91
N VAL A 210 31.45 34.06 1.10
CA VAL A 210 30.90 35.24 1.81
C VAL A 210 30.44 34.90 3.24
N TYR A 211 30.70 33.69 3.72
CA TYR A 211 30.18 33.21 5.01
C TYR A 211 30.78 33.97 6.21
N ASP A 212 29.90 34.61 7.00
CA ASP A 212 30.19 35.09 8.35
C ASP A 212 29.38 34.32 9.38
N ALA A 213 30.07 33.64 10.33
CA ALA A 213 29.44 32.85 11.38
C ALA A 213 28.44 33.62 12.27
N LYS A 214 28.46 34.97 12.20
CA LYS A 214 27.52 35.83 12.91
C LYS A 214 26.28 36.21 12.08
N ASP A 215 26.32 35.94 10.78
CA ASP A 215 25.20 36.21 9.87
C ASP A 215 24.15 35.09 9.94
N LYS A 216 23.04 35.40 10.62
CA LYS A 216 21.92 34.46 10.74
C LYS A 216 21.20 34.21 9.42
N GLU A 217 21.20 35.17 8.52
CA GLU A 217 20.56 35.07 7.21
C GLU A 217 21.37 34.19 6.28
N GLY A 218 22.70 34.37 6.23
CA GLY A 218 23.62 33.51 5.50
C GLY A 218 23.57 32.05 5.99
N LEU A 219 23.48 31.82 7.30
CA LEU A 219 23.33 30.48 7.89
C LEU A 219 21.99 29.84 7.49
N ALA A 220 20.90 30.61 7.43
CA ALA A 220 19.61 30.08 6.99
C ALA A 220 19.62 29.70 5.50
N LEU A 221 20.24 30.51 4.64
CA LEU A 221 20.42 30.21 3.22
C LEU A 221 21.27 28.97 3.01
N TRP A 222 22.39 28.84 3.75
CA TRP A 222 23.23 27.62 3.73
C TRP A 222 22.47 26.38 4.13
N ASN A 223 21.71 26.43 5.22
CA ASN A 223 20.92 25.29 5.69
C ASN A 223 19.83 24.88 4.66
N ASN A 224 19.17 25.87 4.03
CA ASN A 224 18.18 25.63 3.00
C ASN A 224 18.80 24.99 1.75
N ALA A 225 19.93 25.52 1.27
CA ALA A 225 20.65 24.98 0.12
C ALA A 225 21.15 23.55 0.39
N THR A 226 21.70 23.30 1.58
CA THR A 226 22.15 21.96 1.99
C THR A 226 20.99 20.97 2.11
N ALA A 227 19.83 21.41 2.62
CA ALA A 227 18.64 20.55 2.69
C ALA A 227 18.13 20.19 1.29
N ARG A 228 18.11 21.18 0.37
CA ARG A 228 17.73 20.96 -1.03
C ARG A 228 18.70 20.03 -1.73
N LEU A 229 20.01 20.23 -1.58
CA LEU A 229 21.03 19.33 -2.15
C LEU A 229 20.79 17.87 -1.74
N LYS A 230 20.52 17.63 -0.45
CA LYS A 230 20.23 16.25 0.03
C LYS A 230 18.98 15.65 -0.60
N GLU A 231 17.97 16.47 -0.88
CA GLU A 231 16.74 15.99 -1.54
C GLU A 231 17.01 15.67 -3.01
N ASP A 232 17.70 16.55 -3.73
CA ASP A 232 18.05 16.35 -5.14
C ASP A 232 19.01 15.14 -5.32
N GLU A 233 19.94 14.91 -4.39
CA GLU A 233 20.79 13.71 -4.37
C GLU A 233 19.95 12.41 -4.20
N ARG A 234 18.89 12.45 -3.39
CA ARG A 234 17.97 11.33 -3.24
C ARG A 234 17.16 11.11 -4.52
N GLU A 235 16.67 12.18 -5.14
CA GLU A 235 15.97 12.10 -6.42
C GLU A 235 16.85 11.54 -7.51
N LEU A 236 18.13 11.94 -7.58
CA LEU A 236 19.10 11.38 -8.50
C LEU A 236 19.17 9.85 -8.38
N VAL A 237 19.33 9.33 -7.16
CA VAL A 237 19.37 7.88 -6.90
C VAL A 237 18.07 7.19 -7.32
N ARG A 238 16.91 7.86 -7.11
CA ARG A 238 15.59 7.36 -7.52
C ARG A 238 15.48 7.24 -9.04
N TYR A 239 15.87 8.27 -9.78
CA TYR A 239 15.85 8.28 -11.25
C TYR A 239 16.85 7.30 -11.85
N GLU A 240 18.03 7.12 -11.25
CA GLU A 240 18.99 6.08 -11.69
C GLU A 240 18.41 4.67 -11.59
N LYS A 241 17.68 4.37 -10.51
CA LYS A 241 16.98 3.10 -10.34
C LYS A 241 15.80 2.98 -11.30
N ALA A 242 15.01 4.06 -11.45
CA ALA A 242 13.87 4.10 -12.35
C ALA A 242 14.27 3.88 -13.81
N ARG A 243 15.38 4.46 -14.27
CA ARG A 243 15.89 4.25 -15.63
C ARG A 243 16.17 2.78 -15.94
N LYS A 244 16.74 2.02 -14.99
CA LYS A 244 17.06 0.60 -15.18
C LYS A 244 15.83 -0.30 -15.19
N LYS A 245 14.80 0.05 -14.40
CA LYS A 245 13.56 -0.70 -14.27
C LYS A 245 12.41 0.27 -13.97
N PRO A 246 11.90 0.96 -15.01
CA PRO A 246 10.97 2.07 -14.80
C PRO A 246 9.64 1.62 -14.23
N TYR A 247 9.14 0.45 -14.59
CA TYR A 247 7.87 -0.09 -14.11
C TYR A 247 7.92 -1.61 -14.02
N PHE A 248 6.95 -2.16 -13.32
CA PHE A 248 6.75 -3.62 -13.18
C PHE A 248 5.31 -4.03 -13.47
N GLY A 249 4.38 -3.08 -13.48
CA GLY A 249 2.95 -3.32 -13.67
C GLY A 249 2.30 -2.29 -14.58
N ARG A 250 1.13 -2.63 -15.10
CA ARG A 250 0.24 -1.73 -15.83
C ARG A 250 -1.20 -2.10 -15.55
N ILE A 251 -2.05 -1.09 -15.44
CA ILE A 251 -3.50 -1.22 -15.40
C ILE A 251 -4.11 -0.42 -16.55
N ASP A 252 -5.05 -1.02 -17.26
CA ASP A 252 -5.90 -0.33 -18.21
C ASP A 252 -7.34 -0.37 -17.65
N PHE A 253 -7.99 0.76 -17.62
CA PHE A 253 -9.31 0.89 -17.05
C PHE A 253 -10.14 1.94 -17.77
N ARG A 254 -11.44 1.89 -17.55
CA ARG A 254 -12.37 2.92 -17.99
C ARG A 254 -12.85 3.70 -16.78
N ASP A 255 -12.72 5.03 -16.83
CA ASP A 255 -13.40 5.91 -15.90
C ASP A 255 -14.85 6.11 -16.37
N PRO A 256 -15.86 5.65 -15.60
CA PRO A 256 -17.26 5.81 -15.97
C PRO A 256 -17.69 7.28 -16.05
N LYS A 257 -17.05 8.18 -15.29
CA LYS A 257 -17.36 9.62 -15.26
C LYS A 257 -16.76 10.36 -16.44
N ALA A 258 -15.47 10.12 -16.70
CA ALA A 258 -14.77 10.72 -17.83
C ALA A 258 -15.16 10.07 -19.17
N LYS A 259 -15.75 8.85 -19.14
CA LYS A 259 -16.04 8.01 -20.32
C LYS A 259 -14.81 7.78 -21.20
N ALA A 260 -13.64 7.84 -20.61
CA ALA A 260 -12.36 7.66 -21.24
C ALA A 260 -11.73 6.34 -20.82
N ASP A 261 -10.99 5.72 -21.73
CA ASP A 261 -10.14 4.57 -21.44
C ASP A 261 -8.75 5.12 -21.12
N GLU A 262 -8.22 4.76 -19.95
CA GLU A 262 -6.93 5.21 -19.43
C GLU A 262 -6.03 4.01 -19.16
N ALA A 263 -4.71 4.25 -19.24
CA ALA A 263 -3.71 3.24 -18.96
C ALA A 263 -2.56 3.86 -18.16
N TYR A 264 -2.21 3.24 -17.02
CA TYR A 264 -1.10 3.67 -16.20
C TYR A 264 -0.09 2.55 -15.99
N TYR A 265 1.18 2.87 -16.21
CA TYR A 265 2.29 2.04 -15.75
C TYR A 265 2.52 2.26 -14.27
N ILE A 266 2.93 1.21 -13.56
CA ILE A 266 3.19 1.24 -12.11
C ILE A 266 4.64 0.86 -11.86
N GLY A 267 5.37 1.75 -11.23
CA GLY A 267 6.78 1.59 -10.91
C GLY A 267 7.09 1.70 -9.42
N ARG A 268 8.34 1.50 -9.07
CA ARG A 268 8.84 1.77 -7.71
C ARG A 268 8.87 3.26 -7.39
N VAL A 269 9.04 4.06 -8.43
CA VAL A 269 9.15 5.51 -8.39
C VAL A 269 8.22 6.05 -9.46
N GLY A 270 7.53 7.14 -9.18
CA GLY A 270 6.77 7.88 -10.17
C GLY A 270 7.72 8.55 -11.17
N ILE A 271 7.34 8.56 -12.46
CA ILE A 271 8.04 9.28 -13.53
C ILE A 271 7.02 10.20 -14.17
N THR A 272 7.35 11.48 -14.26
CA THR A 272 6.57 12.50 -14.95
C THR A 272 7.30 12.96 -16.20
N ASP A 273 6.56 13.38 -17.20
CA ASP A 273 7.11 14.01 -18.38
C ASP A 273 7.41 15.51 -18.16
N SER A 274 7.87 16.19 -19.20
CA SER A 274 8.17 17.63 -19.18
C SER A 274 6.95 18.53 -18.91
N SER A 275 5.73 17.99 -19.09
CA SER A 275 4.48 18.67 -18.78
C SER A 275 4.00 18.42 -17.34
N SER A 276 4.78 17.67 -16.56
CA SER A 276 4.42 17.15 -15.23
C SER A 276 3.29 16.13 -15.24
N ASP A 277 2.96 15.56 -16.40
CA ASP A 277 1.98 14.48 -16.48
C ASP A 277 2.63 13.14 -16.05
N PRO A 278 1.94 12.32 -15.23
CA PRO A 278 2.50 11.06 -14.77
C PRO A 278 2.51 10.02 -15.87
N VAL A 279 3.71 9.59 -16.26
CA VAL A 279 3.94 8.50 -17.24
C VAL A 279 4.02 7.16 -16.54
N VAL A 280 4.62 7.13 -15.37
CA VAL A 280 4.65 5.97 -14.47
C VAL A 280 4.17 6.40 -13.09
N LEU A 281 3.17 5.72 -12.57
CA LEU A 281 2.68 5.93 -11.22
C LEU A 281 3.56 5.22 -10.20
N ASP A 282 3.78 5.87 -9.08
CA ASP A 282 4.39 5.23 -7.92
C ASP A 282 3.45 4.13 -7.38
N TRP A 283 3.99 2.98 -6.99
CA TRP A 283 3.22 1.86 -6.45
C TRP A 283 2.41 2.24 -5.18
N ARG A 284 2.85 3.29 -4.46
CA ARG A 284 2.19 3.83 -3.27
C ARG A 284 0.95 4.64 -3.60
N ALA A 285 0.80 5.11 -4.84
CA ALA A 285 -0.36 5.89 -5.25
C ALA A 285 -1.67 5.13 -4.97
N PRO A 286 -2.76 5.82 -4.59
CA PRO A 286 -4.02 5.17 -4.24
C PRO A 286 -4.57 4.26 -5.34
N ILE A 287 -4.58 4.69 -6.59
CA ILE A 287 -5.07 3.90 -7.74
C ILE A 287 -4.23 2.64 -8.00
N ALA A 288 -2.93 2.64 -7.63
CA ALA A 288 -2.09 1.45 -7.76
C ALA A 288 -2.57 0.28 -6.88
N SER A 289 -3.44 0.51 -5.87
CA SER A 289 -4.08 -0.57 -5.10
C SER A 289 -4.85 -1.54 -5.98
N VAL A 290 -5.45 -1.04 -7.05
CA VAL A 290 -6.25 -1.84 -8.00
C VAL A 290 -5.42 -2.95 -8.64
N TYR A 291 -4.13 -2.69 -8.92
CA TYR A 291 -3.21 -3.70 -9.44
C TYR A 291 -3.06 -4.89 -8.49
N TYR A 292 -3.00 -4.66 -7.17
CA TYR A 292 -2.78 -5.71 -6.17
C TYR A 292 -4.07 -6.40 -5.70
N GLU A 293 -5.16 -5.67 -5.56
CA GLU A 293 -6.34 -6.11 -4.82
C GLU A 293 -7.49 -6.57 -5.71
N SER A 294 -7.63 -5.94 -6.89
CA SER A 294 -8.85 -6.05 -7.66
C SER A 294 -8.80 -7.14 -8.71
N ARG A 295 -9.95 -7.77 -8.94
CA ARG A 295 -10.20 -8.58 -10.14
C ARG A 295 -10.64 -7.66 -11.28
N MET A 296 -10.63 -8.19 -12.50
CA MET A 296 -11.15 -7.47 -13.67
C MET A 296 -12.62 -7.08 -13.48
N GLY A 297 -13.03 -5.99 -14.13
CA GLY A 297 -14.38 -5.42 -14.00
C GLY A 297 -14.45 -4.25 -13.02
N THR A 298 -15.65 -3.96 -12.53
CA THR A 298 -15.89 -2.81 -11.65
C THR A 298 -15.17 -2.98 -10.32
N CYS A 299 -14.33 -2.01 -9.99
CA CYS A 299 -13.56 -1.96 -8.74
C CYS A 299 -13.45 -0.53 -8.22
N GLN A 300 -12.96 -0.39 -6.99
CA GLN A 300 -12.88 0.91 -6.31
C GLN A 300 -11.50 1.09 -5.69
N TYR A 301 -11.07 2.35 -5.63
CA TYR A 301 -9.91 2.77 -4.84
C TYR A 301 -10.25 4.04 -4.05
N THR A 302 -9.55 4.28 -2.94
CA THR A 302 -9.84 5.39 -2.03
C THR A 302 -8.64 6.33 -1.94
N VAL A 303 -8.91 7.61 -2.14
CA VAL A 303 -7.97 8.71 -1.88
C VAL A 303 -8.35 9.35 -0.55
N SER A 304 -7.42 9.44 0.39
CA SER A 304 -7.72 9.84 1.79
C SER A 304 -8.37 11.23 1.92
N SER A 305 -8.05 12.15 1.00
CA SER A 305 -8.56 13.53 0.99
C SER A 305 -9.81 13.73 0.12
N GLU A 306 -10.07 12.84 -0.85
CA GLU A 306 -11.04 13.06 -1.93
C GLU A 306 -12.18 12.03 -1.96
N GLY A 307 -12.01 10.90 -1.25
CA GLY A 307 -13.03 9.86 -1.15
C GLY A 307 -12.76 8.63 -2.03
N THR A 308 -13.83 7.89 -2.34
CA THR A 308 -13.75 6.63 -3.10
C THR A 308 -14.14 6.84 -4.55
N PHE A 309 -13.33 6.31 -5.45
CA PHE A 309 -13.50 6.35 -6.89
C PHE A 309 -13.80 4.95 -7.40
N GLU A 310 -14.72 4.87 -8.38
CA GLU A 310 -15.09 3.64 -9.06
C GLU A 310 -14.53 3.67 -10.48
N ILE A 311 -13.91 2.56 -10.89
CA ILE A 311 -13.40 2.36 -12.25
C ILE A 311 -13.76 0.96 -12.74
N ASP A 312 -13.74 0.77 -14.06
CA ASP A 312 -13.92 -0.53 -14.69
C ASP A 312 -12.57 -1.02 -15.23
N LEU A 313 -11.92 -1.92 -14.47
CA LEU A 313 -10.61 -2.46 -14.78
C LEU A 313 -10.69 -3.44 -15.94
N LYS A 314 -9.97 -3.14 -17.01
CA LYS A 314 -9.99 -3.89 -18.28
C LYS A 314 -8.80 -4.81 -18.46
N ARG A 315 -7.67 -4.47 -17.89
CA ARG A 315 -6.44 -5.28 -17.98
C ARG A 315 -5.50 -4.98 -16.83
N LYS A 316 -4.81 -6.02 -16.38
CA LYS A 316 -3.60 -5.95 -15.56
C LYS A 316 -2.49 -6.67 -16.26
N ARG A 317 -1.34 -6.04 -16.35
CA ARG A 317 -0.14 -6.58 -16.96
C ARG A 317 1.04 -6.48 -16.02
N THR A 318 1.81 -7.53 -15.93
CA THR A 318 3.07 -7.58 -15.16
C THR A 318 4.22 -7.71 -16.14
N TYR A 319 5.32 -6.99 -15.86
CA TYR A 319 6.50 -6.94 -16.72
C TYR A 319 7.73 -7.47 -16.02
N GLU A 320 8.54 -8.22 -16.77
CA GLU A 320 9.90 -8.60 -16.39
C GLU A 320 10.88 -7.74 -17.18
N ILE A 321 11.43 -6.70 -16.52
CA ILE A 321 12.41 -5.78 -17.12
C ILE A 321 13.72 -5.94 -16.37
N GLU A 322 14.81 -6.18 -17.12
CA GLU A 322 16.17 -6.28 -16.60
C GLU A 322 17.13 -5.41 -17.41
N ASN A 323 17.83 -4.51 -16.70
CA ASN A 323 18.82 -3.62 -17.32
C ASN A 323 18.28 -2.92 -18.56
N ASP A 324 17.15 -2.19 -18.39
CA ASP A 324 16.47 -1.42 -19.43
C ASP A 324 15.89 -2.23 -20.62
N ARG A 325 15.83 -3.56 -20.51
CA ARG A 325 15.32 -4.43 -21.57
C ARG A 325 14.09 -5.21 -21.09
N LEU A 326 13.08 -5.25 -21.92
CA LEU A 326 11.91 -6.08 -21.72
C LEU A 326 12.27 -7.56 -21.96
N LYS A 327 12.18 -8.37 -20.93
CA LYS A 327 12.37 -9.82 -21.02
C LYS A 327 11.06 -10.50 -21.41
N ASP A 328 10.03 -10.25 -20.61
CA ASP A 328 8.74 -10.88 -20.77
C ASP A 328 7.63 -10.03 -20.14
N PHE A 329 6.39 -10.29 -20.47
CA PHE A 329 5.21 -9.76 -19.80
C PHE A 329 4.05 -10.75 -19.89
N PHE A 330 3.11 -10.64 -18.97
CA PHE A 330 1.91 -11.46 -18.97
C PHE A 330 0.73 -10.70 -18.40
N ASP A 331 -0.45 -10.97 -18.96
CA ASP A 331 -1.72 -10.46 -18.48
C ASP A 331 -2.30 -11.45 -17.46
N SER A 332 -2.80 -10.95 -16.34
CA SER A 332 -3.29 -11.79 -15.25
C SER A 332 -4.48 -11.15 -14.54
N ASP A 333 -5.47 -11.96 -14.21
CA ASP A 333 -6.59 -11.56 -13.36
C ASP A 333 -6.22 -11.51 -11.87
N VAL A 334 -5.14 -12.18 -11.48
CA VAL A 334 -4.67 -12.23 -10.09
C VAL A 334 -3.15 -12.08 -10.08
N VAL A 335 -2.66 -10.99 -9.49
CA VAL A 335 -1.22 -10.73 -9.31
C VAL A 335 -0.56 -11.70 -8.32
N ALA A 336 -1.33 -12.51 -7.63
CA ALA A 336 -0.83 -13.52 -6.70
C ALA A 336 -0.36 -14.78 -7.44
N ASN A 337 0.61 -14.68 -8.31
CA ASN A 337 1.19 -15.89 -8.85
C ASN A 337 2.31 -16.38 -7.96
N ASP A 338 2.00 -17.44 -7.20
CA ASP A 338 3.00 -18.31 -6.56
C ASP A 338 4.11 -18.71 -7.55
N GLU A 339 3.82 -18.78 -8.84
CA GLU A 339 4.80 -19.06 -9.90
C GLU A 339 5.82 -17.94 -10.09
N LEU A 340 5.40 -16.67 -10.11
CA LEU A 340 6.33 -15.53 -10.16
C LEU A 340 7.16 -15.44 -8.90
N LEU A 341 6.50 -15.53 -7.75
CA LEU A 341 7.18 -15.55 -6.46
C LEU A 341 8.15 -16.72 -6.39
N THR A 342 7.75 -17.90 -6.88
CA THR A 342 8.58 -19.11 -6.93
C THR A 342 9.74 -18.94 -7.91
N LYS A 343 9.52 -18.33 -9.08
CA LYS A 343 10.57 -18.02 -10.07
C LYS A 343 11.58 -17.02 -9.52
N TYR A 344 11.10 -15.93 -8.88
CA TYR A 344 11.97 -14.94 -8.22
C TYR A 344 12.75 -15.52 -7.04
N LEU A 345 12.12 -16.30 -6.19
CA LEU A 345 12.78 -16.94 -5.04
C LEU A 345 13.78 -18.02 -5.48
N ALA A 346 13.52 -18.72 -6.58
CA ALA A 346 14.42 -19.74 -7.12
C ALA A 346 15.67 -19.12 -7.79
N GLN A 347 15.55 -17.94 -8.40
CA GLN A 347 16.64 -17.27 -9.10
C GLN A 347 17.55 -16.45 -8.18
N ASN A 348 17.06 -15.95 -7.03
CA ASN A 348 17.80 -15.01 -6.19
C ASN A 348 17.74 -15.34 -4.70
N LYS A 349 18.77 -16.00 -4.17
CA LYS A 349 19.02 -16.08 -2.72
C LYS A 349 19.36 -14.72 -2.07
N LYS A 350 19.44 -13.64 -2.86
CA LYS A 350 19.65 -12.24 -2.45
C LYS A 350 18.66 -11.32 -3.16
N ALA A 351 17.39 -11.72 -3.25
CA ALA A 351 16.36 -10.83 -3.78
C ALA A 351 16.32 -9.55 -2.94
N VAL A 352 16.72 -8.45 -3.58
CA VAL A 352 16.64 -7.12 -2.99
C VAL A 352 15.17 -6.81 -2.76
N LEU A 353 14.82 -6.31 -1.57
CA LEU A 353 13.43 -6.01 -1.16
C LEU A 353 12.64 -5.20 -2.21
N GLY A 354 13.34 -4.45 -3.06
CA GLY A 354 12.74 -3.70 -4.15
C GLY A 354 12.04 -4.54 -5.22
N GLU A 355 12.43 -5.80 -5.40
CA GLU A 355 11.74 -6.70 -6.33
C GLU A 355 10.46 -7.29 -5.75
N ILE A 356 10.34 -7.28 -4.41
CA ILE A 356 9.16 -7.75 -3.70
C ILE A 356 7.94 -6.86 -3.97
N ILE A 357 8.12 -5.57 -4.30
CA ILE A 357 7.01 -4.65 -4.58
C ILE A 357 6.10 -5.17 -5.71
N ALA A 358 6.66 -5.80 -6.73
CA ALA A 358 5.89 -6.37 -7.83
C ALA A 358 5.07 -7.61 -7.42
N THR A 359 5.44 -8.25 -6.30
CA THR A 359 4.87 -9.52 -5.82
C THR A 359 4.14 -9.39 -4.47
N ILE A 360 3.83 -8.16 -4.05
CA ILE A 360 3.01 -7.93 -2.83
C ILE A 360 1.67 -8.64 -3.01
N GLN A 361 1.38 -9.57 -2.09
CA GLN A 361 0.11 -10.27 -2.07
C GLN A 361 -1.04 -9.36 -1.62
N LYS A 362 -2.26 -9.71 -2.00
CA LYS A 362 -3.46 -8.92 -1.67
C LYS A 362 -3.59 -8.64 -0.17
N GLU A 363 -3.39 -9.65 0.67
CA GLU A 363 -3.46 -9.53 2.13
C GLU A 363 -2.38 -8.60 2.69
N GLN A 364 -1.17 -8.67 2.17
CA GLN A 364 -0.06 -7.78 2.53
C GLN A 364 -0.38 -6.34 2.11
N ASN A 365 -0.90 -6.14 0.89
CA ASN A 365 -1.27 -4.83 0.39
C ASN A 365 -2.36 -4.16 1.24
N LEU A 366 -3.36 -4.91 1.68
CA LEU A 366 -4.40 -4.43 2.60
C LEU A 366 -3.81 -3.93 3.93
N ILE A 367 -2.81 -4.62 4.48
CA ILE A 367 -2.11 -4.21 5.71
C ILE A 367 -1.31 -2.92 5.44
N ILE A 368 -0.54 -2.88 4.36
CA ILE A 368 0.30 -1.75 3.98
C ILE A 368 -0.55 -0.47 3.86
N ARG A 369 -1.70 -0.55 3.22
CA ARG A 369 -2.56 0.60 2.89
C ARG A 369 -3.58 0.97 3.96
N ARG A 370 -3.68 0.21 5.03
CA ARG A 370 -4.61 0.54 6.12
C ARG A 370 -4.25 1.87 6.78
N SER A 371 -5.28 2.66 7.17
CA SER A 371 -5.10 3.98 7.77
C SER A 371 -4.06 3.97 8.92
N PRO A 372 -3.12 4.92 8.95
CA PRO A 372 -2.15 5.03 10.04
C PRO A 372 -2.76 5.53 11.36
N LYS A 373 -4.00 6.02 11.35
CA LYS A 373 -4.71 6.51 12.54
C LYS A 373 -5.30 5.37 13.39
N THR A 374 -5.07 4.11 13.02
CA THR A 374 -5.51 2.91 13.74
C THR A 374 -4.33 2.02 14.12
N ASN A 375 -4.40 1.41 15.30
CA ASN A 375 -3.44 0.40 15.71
C ASN A 375 -3.64 -0.89 14.90
N ILE A 376 -2.55 -1.52 14.49
CA ILE A 376 -2.56 -2.77 13.73
C ILE A 376 -1.65 -3.79 14.40
N ILE A 377 -2.14 -5.02 14.50
CA ILE A 377 -1.33 -6.17 14.87
C ILE A 377 -1.25 -7.09 13.66
N VAL A 378 -0.04 -7.38 13.19
CA VAL A 378 0.24 -8.25 12.04
C VAL A 378 0.73 -9.59 12.54
N GLN A 379 -0.09 -10.62 12.38
CA GLN A 379 0.25 -11.98 12.77
C GLN A 379 0.53 -12.85 11.54
N GLY A 380 1.53 -13.70 11.62
CA GLY A 380 1.89 -14.63 10.54
C GLY A 380 3.03 -15.55 10.93
N VAL A 381 3.19 -16.64 10.19
CA VAL A 381 4.28 -17.59 10.41
C VAL A 381 5.66 -16.97 10.13
N ALA A 382 6.72 -17.62 10.61
CA ALA A 382 8.09 -17.20 10.29
C ALA A 382 8.29 -17.23 8.75
N GLY A 383 8.92 -16.20 8.21
CA GLY A 383 9.14 -16.08 6.76
C GLY A 383 7.95 -15.56 5.94
N SER A 384 6.81 -15.22 6.55
CA SER A 384 5.64 -14.66 5.83
C SER A 384 5.81 -13.20 5.38
N GLY A 385 6.97 -12.60 5.61
CA GLY A 385 7.27 -11.22 5.20
C GLY A 385 6.75 -10.13 6.12
N LYS A 386 6.47 -10.41 7.41
CA LYS A 386 5.96 -9.42 8.37
C LYS A 386 6.80 -8.15 8.43
N THR A 387 8.12 -8.29 8.63
CA THR A 387 9.07 -7.16 8.65
C THR A 387 9.04 -6.39 7.33
N THR A 388 9.00 -7.09 6.21
CA THR A 388 8.89 -6.50 4.87
C THR A 388 7.62 -5.68 4.72
N VAL A 389 6.47 -6.22 5.14
CA VAL A 389 5.17 -5.52 5.12
C VAL A 389 5.22 -4.27 5.99
N ALA A 390 5.83 -4.36 7.18
CA ALA A 390 5.98 -3.22 8.07
C ALA A 390 6.82 -2.09 7.44
N MET A 391 7.93 -2.43 6.75
CA MET A 391 8.77 -1.44 6.05
C MET A 391 8.03 -0.80 4.87
N HIS A 392 7.34 -1.59 4.04
CA HIS A 392 6.52 -1.05 2.95
C HIS A 392 5.37 -0.17 3.47
N ARG A 393 4.77 -0.53 4.61
CA ARG A 393 3.75 0.29 5.26
C ARG A 393 4.30 1.65 5.69
N ILE A 394 5.49 1.71 6.28
CA ILE A 394 6.13 2.98 6.62
C ILE A 394 6.29 3.85 5.37
N SER A 395 6.85 3.28 4.29
CA SER A 395 7.02 3.98 3.01
C SER A 395 5.69 4.49 2.45
N TYR A 396 4.62 3.67 2.53
CA TYR A 396 3.28 4.06 2.10
C TYR A 396 2.71 5.21 2.93
N ILE A 397 2.86 5.15 4.27
CA ILE A 397 2.34 6.21 5.17
C ILE A 397 3.05 7.53 4.90
N LEU A 398 4.37 7.53 4.81
CA LEU A 398 5.15 8.74 4.54
C LEU A 398 4.87 9.35 3.16
N TYR A 399 4.48 8.52 2.18
CA TYR A 399 4.10 9.00 0.85
C TYR A 399 2.70 9.63 0.83
N ASN A 400 1.70 8.97 1.44
CA ASN A 400 0.29 9.37 1.33
C ASN A 400 -0.20 10.29 2.46
N TYR A 401 0.53 10.40 3.55
CA TYR A 401 0.13 11.15 4.75
C TYR A 401 1.25 12.10 5.22
N LYS A 402 2.01 12.66 4.27
CA LYS A 402 3.16 13.54 4.52
C LYS A 402 2.82 14.80 5.32
N ASP A 403 1.57 15.24 5.30
CA ASP A 403 1.10 16.41 6.06
C ASP A 403 0.83 16.05 7.53
N ASP A 404 0.47 14.80 7.82
CA ASP A 404 0.17 14.29 9.17
C ASP A 404 1.38 13.62 9.84
N PHE A 405 2.32 13.08 9.06
CA PHE A 405 3.44 12.25 9.53
C PHE A 405 4.75 12.65 8.87
N ARG A 406 5.77 12.86 9.69
CA ARG A 406 7.15 13.12 9.26
C ARG A 406 8.04 11.93 9.63
N PRO A 407 9.16 11.70 8.92
CA PRO A 407 10.08 10.60 9.27
C PRO A 407 10.56 10.64 10.71
N GLU A 408 10.82 11.84 11.27
CA GLU A 408 11.29 12.03 12.64
C GLU A 408 10.26 11.60 13.70
N ASP A 409 8.98 11.56 13.32
CA ASP A 409 7.86 11.16 14.19
C ASP A 409 7.65 9.65 14.21
N PHE A 410 8.42 8.89 13.40
CA PHE A 410 8.38 7.43 13.39
C PHE A 410 9.49 6.83 14.23
N TYR A 411 9.13 5.83 15.02
CA TYR A 411 10.08 4.98 15.73
C TYR A 411 9.95 3.54 15.25
N ILE A 412 11.07 2.88 15.01
CA ILE A 412 11.14 1.45 14.75
C ILE A 412 11.83 0.82 15.93
N ILE A 413 11.13 -0.10 16.59
CA ILE A 413 11.62 -0.83 17.75
C ILE A 413 11.91 -2.26 17.33
N GLY A 414 13.16 -2.67 17.48
CA GLY A 414 13.60 -4.05 17.25
C GLY A 414 14.05 -4.72 18.54
N SER A 415 14.00 -6.04 18.58
CA SER A 415 14.44 -6.81 19.73
C SER A 415 15.97 -6.87 19.86
N ASN A 416 16.72 -6.57 18.80
CA ASN A 416 18.18 -6.58 18.80
C ASN A 416 18.77 -5.73 17.65
N TRP A 417 20.07 -5.44 17.77
CA TRP A 417 20.82 -4.63 16.81
C TRP A 417 20.99 -5.27 15.42
N ILE A 418 21.02 -6.59 15.33
CA ILE A 418 21.18 -7.29 14.04
C ILE A 418 19.95 -7.01 13.16
N LEU A 419 18.77 -7.11 13.76
CA LEU A 419 17.50 -6.79 13.09
C LEU A 419 17.43 -5.32 12.68
N LEU A 420 17.79 -4.41 13.60
CA LEU A 420 17.78 -2.97 13.32
C LEU A 420 18.76 -2.60 12.19
N ASN A 421 19.96 -3.18 12.17
CA ASN A 421 20.91 -2.97 11.08
C ASN A 421 20.39 -3.46 9.73
N TYR A 422 19.69 -4.61 9.71
CA TYR A 422 19.02 -5.08 8.51
C TYR A 422 17.96 -4.08 8.03
N ILE A 423 17.09 -3.63 8.91
CA ILE A 423 16.05 -2.61 8.60
C ILE A 423 16.70 -1.33 8.07
N THR A 424 17.77 -0.86 8.72
CA THR A 424 18.53 0.34 8.29
C THR A 424 19.04 0.22 6.86
N SER A 425 19.46 -0.95 6.44
CA SER A 425 19.97 -1.18 5.07
C SER A 425 18.86 -1.21 4.00
N VAL A 426 17.62 -1.50 4.43
CA VAL A 426 16.47 -1.68 3.54
C VAL A 426 15.66 -0.40 3.34
N LEU A 427 15.50 0.41 4.37
CA LEU A 427 14.67 1.61 4.33
C LEU A 427 15.03 2.58 3.17
N PRO A 428 16.30 2.86 2.85
CA PRO A 428 16.67 3.70 1.71
C PRO A 428 16.24 3.14 0.35
N GLU A 429 16.05 1.81 0.27
CA GLU A 429 15.53 1.19 -0.93
C GLU A 429 14.04 1.46 -1.16
N LEU A 430 13.33 1.82 -0.09
CA LEU A 430 11.92 2.17 -0.07
C LEU A 430 11.69 3.69 -0.01
N ASP A 431 12.72 4.49 -0.27
CA ASP A 431 12.71 5.97 -0.15
C ASP A 431 12.36 6.46 1.27
N VAL A 432 12.81 5.76 2.28
CA VAL A 432 12.56 6.09 3.68
C VAL A 432 13.87 6.49 4.36
N TYR A 433 13.93 7.72 4.83
CA TYR A 433 15.10 8.31 5.47
C TYR A 433 14.71 9.04 6.76
N GLY A 434 15.64 9.16 7.70
CA GLY A 434 15.44 9.97 8.91
C GLY A 434 14.57 9.33 10.01
N ILE A 435 14.14 8.08 9.85
CA ILE A 435 13.41 7.35 10.88
C ILE A 435 14.36 6.94 12.00
N ARG A 436 13.91 7.09 13.23
CA ARG A 436 14.65 6.67 14.41
C ARG A 436 14.45 5.19 14.69
N GLN A 437 15.57 4.49 14.79
CA GLN A 437 15.60 3.05 15.04
C GLN A 437 16.33 2.80 16.35
N MET A 438 15.74 2.00 17.22
CA MET A 438 16.29 1.74 18.56
C MET A 438 15.74 0.45 19.14
N THR A 439 16.40 -0.07 20.16
CA THR A 439 15.86 -1.16 20.98
C THR A 439 14.82 -0.61 21.96
N MET A 440 14.05 -1.51 22.60
CA MET A 440 13.06 -1.12 23.60
C MET A 440 13.72 -0.45 24.81
N GLU A 441 14.89 -0.93 25.21
CA GLU A 441 15.69 -0.36 26.30
C GLU A 441 16.09 1.08 25.97
N GLN A 442 16.60 1.31 24.78
CA GLN A 442 17.01 2.66 24.34
C GLN A 442 15.83 3.62 24.25
N LEU A 443 14.64 3.12 23.85
CA LEU A 443 13.44 3.93 23.86
C LEU A 443 13.09 4.38 25.28
N PHE A 444 13.08 3.46 26.26
CA PHE A 444 12.78 3.83 27.64
C PHE A 444 13.84 4.76 28.23
N ILE A 445 15.12 4.54 27.95
CA ILE A 445 16.22 5.45 28.34
C ILE A 445 15.98 6.86 27.75
N ARG A 446 15.63 6.94 26.47
CA ARG A 446 15.33 8.22 25.83
C ARG A 446 14.16 8.96 26.52
N LEU A 447 13.15 8.23 27.00
CA LEU A 447 12.00 8.78 27.71
C LEU A 447 12.33 9.25 29.14
N LEU A 448 13.51 8.96 29.67
CA LEU A 448 13.99 9.43 30.96
C LEU A 448 14.67 10.80 30.88
N TYR A 449 15.02 11.26 29.66
CA TYR A 449 15.68 12.54 29.43
C TYR A 449 16.90 12.78 30.33
N GLU A 450 16.92 13.89 31.08
CA GLU A 450 18.00 14.26 31.98
C GLU A 450 18.15 13.34 33.20
N ASP A 451 17.14 12.52 33.51
CA ASP A 451 17.19 11.60 34.64
C ASP A 451 18.04 10.35 34.35
N TRP A 452 18.44 10.12 33.10
CA TRP A 452 19.38 9.07 32.74
C TRP A 452 20.80 9.61 32.60
N ASP A 453 21.69 9.15 33.47
CA ASP A 453 23.11 9.50 33.42
C ASP A 453 23.92 8.28 32.95
N GLU A 454 24.36 8.32 31.69
CA GLU A 454 25.13 7.24 31.05
C GLU A 454 26.49 6.95 31.76
N THR A 455 26.97 7.89 32.56
CA THR A 455 28.19 7.68 33.35
C THR A 455 27.94 6.84 34.63
N ARG A 456 26.71 6.81 35.10
CA ARG A 456 26.25 6.10 36.29
C ARG A 456 25.52 4.82 36.00
N PHE A 457 24.67 4.86 34.97
CA PHE A 457 23.72 3.81 34.71
C PHE A 457 24.06 3.07 33.41
N SER A 458 23.77 1.78 33.39
CA SER A 458 23.88 0.91 32.25
C SER A 458 22.65 0.04 32.14
N TYR A 459 22.51 -0.66 31.02
CA TYR A 459 21.44 -1.64 30.84
C TYR A 459 22.00 -2.96 30.34
N HIS A 460 21.28 -4.03 30.59
CA HIS A 460 21.63 -5.38 30.15
C HIS A 460 20.43 -6.10 29.56
N ASN A 461 20.70 -7.08 28.71
CA ASN A 461 19.66 -7.93 28.17
C ASN A 461 19.08 -8.83 29.26
N ILE A 462 17.77 -8.96 29.28
CA ILE A 462 17.08 -9.81 30.22
C ILE A 462 17.34 -11.29 29.91
N ASP A 463 17.70 -12.07 30.95
CA ASP A 463 17.70 -13.52 30.88
C ASP A 463 16.24 -14.03 31.02
N LYS A 464 15.62 -14.40 29.89
CA LYS A 464 14.25 -14.93 29.85
C LYS A 464 14.09 -16.31 30.49
N THR A 465 15.18 -17.00 30.78
CA THR A 465 15.14 -18.33 31.40
C THR A 465 15.05 -18.24 32.94
N ASP A 466 15.34 -17.08 33.50
CA ASP A 466 15.20 -16.84 34.94
C ASP A 466 13.72 -16.59 35.30
N ALA A 467 13.20 -17.39 36.24
CA ALA A 467 11.83 -17.27 36.72
C ALA A 467 11.52 -15.90 37.35
N LYS A 468 12.51 -15.25 38.00
CA LYS A 468 12.40 -13.91 38.58
C LYS A 468 12.11 -12.85 37.51
N ASN A 469 12.76 -12.97 36.37
CA ASN A 469 12.54 -12.04 35.23
C ASN A 469 11.19 -12.26 34.58
N SER A 470 10.66 -13.48 34.55
CA SER A 470 9.33 -13.80 34.08
C SER A 470 8.22 -13.07 34.83
N ILE A 471 8.37 -12.84 36.11
CA ILE A 471 7.41 -12.12 36.95
C ILE A 471 7.32 -10.66 36.52
N LYS A 472 8.45 -10.01 36.22
CA LYS A 472 8.51 -8.60 35.81
C LYS A 472 7.80 -8.33 34.47
N GLY A 473 7.78 -9.31 33.54
CA GLY A 473 7.20 -9.15 32.20
C GLY A 473 5.67 -9.15 32.15
N GLY A 474 4.99 -9.53 33.24
CA GLY A 474 3.55 -9.76 33.26
C GLY A 474 2.70 -8.51 33.52
N THR A 475 1.40 -8.64 33.19
CA THR A 475 0.39 -7.59 33.48
C THR A 475 0.28 -7.31 34.99
N ALA A 476 0.42 -8.33 35.85
CA ALA A 476 0.32 -8.16 37.29
C ALA A 476 1.41 -7.20 37.81
N TRP A 477 2.63 -7.29 37.28
CA TRP A 477 3.71 -6.38 37.62
C TRP A 477 3.40 -4.92 37.28
N PHE A 478 2.81 -4.69 36.11
CA PHE A 478 2.33 -3.35 35.73
C PHE A 478 1.25 -2.82 36.67
N LEU A 479 0.29 -3.65 37.08
CA LEU A 479 -0.76 -3.24 38.01
C LEU A 479 -0.21 -2.86 39.37
N ASP A 480 0.83 -3.55 39.85
CA ASP A 480 1.51 -3.19 41.08
C ASP A 480 2.27 -1.86 40.95
N LEU A 481 2.92 -1.63 39.80
CA LEU A 481 3.53 -0.34 39.50
C LEU A 481 2.50 0.80 39.46
N GLU A 482 1.39 0.57 38.79
CA GLU A 482 0.29 1.54 38.71
C GLU A 482 -0.25 1.89 40.10
N LYS A 483 -0.48 0.87 40.93
CA LYS A 483 -0.94 1.03 42.31
C LYS A 483 0.09 1.76 43.17
N PHE A 484 1.36 1.45 42.99
CA PHE A 484 2.45 2.12 43.68
C PHE A 484 2.49 3.62 43.36
N CYS A 485 2.45 3.98 42.07
CA CYS A 485 2.39 5.38 41.66
C CYS A 485 1.12 6.09 42.15
N GLN A 486 -0.03 5.42 42.14
CA GLN A 486 -1.28 5.98 42.64
C GLN A 486 -1.23 6.25 44.14
N ASN A 487 -0.65 5.35 44.93
CA ASN A 487 -0.46 5.56 46.36
C ASN A 487 0.47 6.75 46.61
N TYR A 488 1.56 6.86 45.83
CA TYR A 488 2.47 7.98 45.93
C TYR A 488 1.81 9.32 45.60
N GLU A 489 1.02 9.37 44.51
CA GLU A 489 0.22 10.56 44.14
C GLU A 489 -0.74 10.96 45.28
N ASN A 490 -1.46 10.00 45.87
CA ASN A 490 -2.40 10.25 46.94
C ASN A 490 -1.74 10.76 48.22
N GLN A 491 -0.50 10.31 48.51
CA GLN A 491 0.27 10.80 49.66
C GLN A 491 0.85 12.20 49.40
N SER A 492 1.17 12.50 48.14
CA SER A 492 1.82 13.75 47.73
C SER A 492 0.83 14.90 47.56
N ILE A 493 -0.37 14.61 47.07
CA ILE A 493 -1.43 15.62 46.88
C ILE A 493 -2.51 15.39 47.95
N ALA A 494 -2.41 16.13 49.06
CA ALA A 494 -3.42 16.07 50.12
C ALA A 494 -4.77 16.58 49.62
N LYS A 495 -5.81 15.78 49.79
CA LYS A 495 -7.21 16.15 49.49
C LYS A 495 -7.86 16.78 50.72
N GLU A 496 -7.36 17.96 51.08
CA GLU A 496 -7.79 18.70 52.26
C GLU A 496 -8.29 20.09 51.87
N ASP A 497 -9.13 20.69 52.70
CA ASP A 497 -9.54 22.08 52.52
C ASP A 497 -8.38 23.02 52.86
N ILE A 498 -8.05 23.93 51.96
CA ILE A 498 -6.96 24.90 52.13
C ILE A 498 -7.59 26.26 52.46
N TYR A 499 -7.25 26.78 53.61
CA TYR A 499 -7.77 28.06 54.14
C TYR A 499 -6.66 29.12 54.18
N MET A 500 -7.05 30.35 53.97
CA MET A 500 -6.18 31.50 54.17
C MET A 500 -5.92 31.70 55.67
N GLU A 501 -4.68 31.65 56.09
CA GLU A 501 -4.31 31.65 57.51
C GLU A 501 -4.75 32.93 58.23
N LYS A 502 -4.76 34.09 57.57
CA LYS A 502 -5.10 35.41 58.17
C LYS A 502 -6.60 35.67 58.27
N THR A 503 -7.38 35.20 57.33
CA THR A 503 -8.81 35.50 57.24
C THR A 503 -9.72 34.30 57.54
N GLY A 504 -9.19 33.10 57.48
CA GLY A 504 -9.96 31.88 57.61
C GLY A 504 -10.81 31.53 56.37
N ASN A 505 -10.70 32.32 55.29
CA ASN A 505 -11.45 32.08 54.07
C ASN A 505 -10.96 30.82 53.35
N LEU A 506 -11.89 30.04 52.80
CA LEU A 506 -11.60 28.85 52.02
C LEU A 506 -10.99 29.24 50.65
N LEU A 507 -9.75 28.90 50.40
CA LEU A 507 -9.08 29.14 49.13
C LEU A 507 -9.33 27.99 48.13
N LEU A 508 -9.22 26.74 48.56
CA LEU A 508 -9.41 25.59 47.70
C LEU A 508 -10.01 24.43 48.53
N SER A 509 -11.14 23.90 48.10
CA SER A 509 -11.78 22.81 48.83
C SER A 509 -11.26 21.44 48.38
N LYS A 510 -11.34 20.44 49.27
CA LYS A 510 -11.02 19.03 48.94
C LYS A 510 -11.82 18.51 47.78
N GLU A 511 -13.08 18.95 47.60
CA GLU A 511 -13.92 18.57 46.46
C GLU A 511 -13.39 19.17 45.16
N GLN A 512 -12.89 20.40 45.17
CA GLN A 512 -12.29 21.06 44.01
C GLN A 512 -11.01 20.34 43.61
N ILE A 513 -10.14 20.04 44.56
CA ILE A 513 -8.92 19.26 44.34
C ILE A 513 -9.26 17.86 43.77
N GLY A 514 -10.19 17.15 44.42
CA GLY A 514 -10.63 15.83 43.97
C GLY A 514 -11.23 15.83 42.56
N ARG A 515 -12.03 16.84 42.22
CA ARG A 515 -12.60 17.00 40.88
C ARG A 515 -11.54 17.28 39.84
N TYR A 516 -10.57 18.14 40.13
CA TYR A 516 -9.46 18.43 39.25
C TYR A 516 -8.60 17.17 38.96
N LEU A 517 -8.26 16.41 39.99
CA LEU A 517 -7.51 15.17 39.85
C LEU A 517 -8.25 14.13 39.02
N LYS A 518 -9.56 13.99 39.21
CA LYS A 518 -10.41 13.07 38.46
C LYS A 518 -10.54 13.45 36.99
N ASN A 519 -10.58 14.75 36.70
CA ASN A 519 -10.73 15.24 35.33
C ASN A 519 -9.41 15.23 34.53
N ASN A 520 -8.27 15.09 35.19
CA ASN A 520 -6.94 15.12 34.58
C ASN A 520 -6.12 13.83 34.86
N PRO A 521 -6.64 12.64 34.54
CA PRO A 521 -5.99 11.38 34.91
C PRO A 521 -4.64 11.15 34.20
N LYS A 522 -4.46 11.76 33.02
CA LYS A 522 -3.26 11.59 32.17
C LYS A 522 -2.19 12.66 32.35
N VAL A 523 -2.47 13.67 33.15
CA VAL A 523 -1.48 14.72 33.50
C VAL A 523 -0.56 14.17 34.60
N SER A 524 0.73 14.47 34.52
CA SER A 524 1.69 14.04 35.56
C SER A 524 1.35 14.62 36.92
N MET A 525 1.83 13.99 37.98
CA MET A 525 1.63 14.48 39.34
C MET A 525 2.24 15.88 39.52
N GLN A 526 3.45 16.10 39.02
CA GLN A 526 4.14 17.38 39.12
C GLN A 526 3.37 18.50 38.42
N SER A 527 2.89 18.26 37.20
CA SER A 527 2.06 19.22 36.48
C SER A 527 0.72 19.51 37.16
N LYS A 528 0.10 18.49 37.79
CA LYS A 528 -1.11 18.69 38.61
C LYS A 528 -0.84 19.60 39.77
N ILE A 529 0.31 19.43 40.45
CA ILE A 529 0.70 20.25 41.60
C ILE A 529 0.96 21.69 41.16
N LEU A 530 1.70 21.91 40.06
CA LEU A 530 1.96 23.24 39.53
C LEU A 530 0.63 23.96 39.21
N MET A 531 -0.28 23.31 38.54
CA MET A 531 -1.59 23.89 38.20
C MET A 531 -2.46 24.18 39.44
N LEU A 532 -2.48 23.27 40.41
CA LEU A 532 -3.19 23.51 41.69
C LEU A 532 -2.58 24.67 42.46
N ASN A 533 -1.25 24.83 42.43
CA ASN A 533 -0.57 25.97 43.01
C ASN A 533 -0.93 27.27 42.29
N GLU A 534 -0.97 27.29 40.95
CA GLU A 534 -1.43 28.48 40.21
C GLU A 534 -2.84 28.90 40.54
N ILE A 535 -3.78 27.93 40.63
CA ILE A 535 -5.16 28.18 41.02
C ILE A 535 -5.20 28.73 42.47
N LEU A 536 -4.40 28.18 43.37
CA LEU A 536 -4.30 28.61 44.76
C LEU A 536 -3.76 30.04 44.85
N TYR A 537 -2.70 30.36 44.09
CA TYR A 537 -2.13 31.70 44.07
C TYR A 537 -3.10 32.75 43.47
N ALA A 538 -3.80 32.43 42.38
CA ALA A 538 -4.77 33.32 41.77
C ALA A 538 -5.92 33.64 42.75
N LYS A 539 -6.40 32.66 43.53
CA LYS A 539 -7.43 32.88 44.55
C LYS A 539 -6.89 33.69 45.71
N TYR A 540 -5.68 33.42 46.16
CA TYR A 540 -5.04 34.18 47.21
C TYR A 540 -4.87 35.68 46.82
N GLU A 541 -4.40 35.96 45.61
CA GLU A 541 -4.25 37.33 45.10
C GLU A 541 -5.59 38.07 45.00
N ASN A 542 -6.64 37.39 44.58
CA ASN A 542 -8.00 37.97 44.54
C ASN A 542 -8.52 38.33 45.93
N GLU A 543 -8.21 37.56 46.97
CA GLU A 543 -8.61 37.82 48.37
C GLU A 543 -7.80 39.01 48.97
N VAL A 544 -6.60 39.27 48.48
CA VAL A 544 -5.66 40.26 49.04
C VAL A 544 -5.64 41.56 48.21
N SER A 545 -6.49 41.69 47.17
CA SER A 545 -6.48 42.73 46.17
C SER A 545 -5.90 44.08 46.61
N GLY A 546 -4.80 44.51 46.00
CA GLY A 546 -4.21 45.83 46.16
C GLY A 546 -3.01 45.96 47.12
N LYS A 547 -2.53 44.88 47.73
CA LYS A 547 -1.31 44.91 48.57
C LYS A 547 -0.27 43.96 47.99
N SER A 548 0.97 44.42 47.84
CA SER A 548 2.14 43.59 47.54
C SER A 548 2.33 42.62 48.72
N VAL A 549 1.82 41.40 48.58
CA VAL A 549 1.91 40.36 49.63
C VAL A 549 2.65 39.16 49.04
N THR A 550 3.74 38.83 49.65
CA THR A 550 4.42 37.53 49.41
C THR A 550 3.51 36.41 49.90
N PHE A 551 3.31 35.41 49.09
CA PHE A 551 2.50 34.25 49.42
C PHE A 551 3.02 33.60 50.72
N PRO A 552 2.19 33.31 51.73
CA PRO A 552 2.65 32.79 52.99
C PRO A 552 3.37 31.41 52.81
N PRO A 553 4.52 31.22 53.49
CA PRO A 553 5.27 29.97 53.35
C PRO A 553 4.49 28.70 53.65
N LYS A 554 3.40 28.81 54.42
CA LYS A 554 2.63 27.68 54.91
C LYS A 554 1.62 27.16 53.86
N GLU A 555 0.92 28.04 53.17
CA GLU A 555 0.04 27.65 52.04
C GLU A 555 0.86 27.11 50.88
N LYS A 556 2.06 27.65 50.64
CA LYS A 556 2.99 27.14 49.67
C LYS A 556 3.50 25.74 50.02
N LYS A 557 3.77 25.46 51.31
CA LYS A 557 4.27 24.16 51.76
C LYS A 557 3.26 23.02 51.62
N ILE A 558 1.96 23.27 51.61
CA ILE A 558 0.94 22.24 51.47
C ILE A 558 1.02 21.54 50.12
N LEU A 559 1.37 22.30 49.04
CA LEU A 559 1.46 21.77 47.69
C LEU A 559 2.93 21.64 47.17
N ASP A 560 3.90 22.15 47.93
CA ASP A 560 5.32 22.22 47.52
C ASP A 560 6.14 21.08 48.16
N LYS A 561 5.62 19.85 48.13
CA LYS A 561 6.38 18.68 48.64
C LYS A 561 7.54 18.37 47.69
N LYS A 562 8.72 18.07 48.23
CA LYS A 562 9.91 17.72 47.47
C LYS A 562 9.76 16.34 46.84
N TYR A 563 9.65 16.28 45.52
CA TYR A 563 9.64 15.03 44.74
C TYR A 563 11.01 14.65 44.22
N ALA A 564 11.98 15.54 44.34
CA ALA A 564 13.27 15.47 43.68
C ALA A 564 14.10 14.20 44.02
N SER A 565 13.83 13.56 45.15
CA SER A 565 14.57 12.36 45.57
C SER A 565 13.91 11.05 45.15
N TYR A 566 12.67 11.10 44.65
CA TYR A 566 11.92 9.88 44.39
C TYR A 566 12.45 9.09 43.21
N PHE A 567 12.91 9.80 42.19
CA PHE A 567 13.33 9.20 40.94
C PHE A 567 14.78 8.68 40.92
N GLY A 568 15.55 8.83 42.00
CA GLY A 568 17.00 8.59 42.01
C GLY A 568 17.47 7.36 41.24
N ASP A 569 16.76 6.23 41.39
CA ASP A 569 17.10 4.99 40.72
C ASP A 569 15.95 3.97 40.62
N GLY A 570 14.72 4.38 40.93
CA GLY A 570 13.55 3.50 40.91
C GLY A 570 13.50 2.39 41.92
N ARG A 571 14.48 2.35 42.83
CA ARG A 571 14.60 1.28 43.83
C ARG A 571 13.42 1.20 44.78
N GLU A 572 12.78 2.32 45.09
CA GLU A 572 11.60 2.35 45.97
C GLU A 572 10.49 1.42 45.51
N PHE A 573 10.24 1.36 44.18
CA PHE A 573 9.26 0.42 43.67
C PHE A 573 9.71 -1.03 43.87
N LEU A 574 10.94 -1.36 43.52
CA LEU A 574 11.47 -2.71 43.66
C LEU A 574 11.59 -3.15 45.12
N LEU A 575 12.01 -2.25 45.98
CA LEU A 575 12.02 -2.49 47.44
C LEU A 575 10.61 -2.77 47.96
N ALA A 576 9.61 -1.99 47.54
CA ALA A 576 8.21 -2.23 47.92
C ALA A 576 7.70 -3.60 47.43
N GLN A 577 8.19 -4.10 46.28
CA GLN A 577 7.86 -5.44 45.80
C GLN A 577 8.55 -6.55 46.62
N GLN A 578 9.78 -6.33 47.07
CA GLN A 578 10.46 -7.25 47.99
C GLN A 578 9.76 -7.30 49.35
N GLU A 579 9.38 -6.15 49.91
CA GLU A 579 8.61 -6.07 51.17
C GLU A 579 7.23 -6.76 51.03
N ALA A 580 6.66 -6.77 49.84
CA ALA A 580 5.45 -7.52 49.52
C ALA A 580 5.68 -9.03 49.31
N GLY A 581 6.90 -9.50 49.53
CA GLY A 581 7.25 -10.93 49.47
C GLY A 581 7.57 -11.46 48.07
N LYS A 582 7.85 -10.61 47.11
CA LYS A 582 8.24 -11.04 45.75
C LYS A 582 9.76 -11.23 45.70
N GLU A 583 10.20 -12.33 45.06
CA GLU A 583 11.62 -12.57 44.77
C GLU A 583 12.07 -11.74 43.58
N VAL A 584 12.52 -10.52 43.80
CA VAL A 584 13.08 -9.64 42.78
C VAL A 584 14.42 -9.08 43.23
N ASP A 585 15.32 -8.93 42.27
CA ASP A 585 16.60 -8.30 42.53
C ASP A 585 16.45 -6.78 42.37
N VAL A 586 17.07 -6.02 43.25
CA VAL A 586 17.10 -4.55 43.16
C VAL A 586 18.43 -4.15 42.54
N PRO A 587 18.44 -3.64 41.28
CA PRO A 587 19.68 -3.32 40.59
C PRO A 587 20.39 -2.14 41.26
N GLU A 588 21.71 -2.17 41.28
CA GLU A 588 22.50 -1.04 41.78
C GLU A 588 22.64 0.05 40.69
N ASN A 589 23.14 -0.31 39.50
CA ASN A 589 23.38 0.64 38.39
C ASN A 589 23.13 0.04 37.01
N SER A 590 22.65 -1.20 36.90
CA SER A 590 22.37 -1.85 35.61
C SER A 590 20.97 -2.41 35.60
N PHE A 591 20.16 -1.99 34.62
CA PHE A 591 18.74 -2.19 34.54
C PHE A 591 18.37 -3.10 33.37
N ASP A 592 17.36 -3.95 33.54
CA ASP A 592 16.74 -4.68 32.45
C ASP A 592 15.62 -3.85 31.78
N VAL A 593 15.07 -4.34 30.69
CA VAL A 593 14.01 -3.66 29.94
C VAL A 593 12.76 -3.35 30.78
N TYR A 594 12.42 -4.21 31.75
CA TYR A 594 11.24 -4.01 32.60
C TYR A 594 11.51 -2.99 33.72
N ASP A 595 12.72 -2.94 34.22
CA ASP A 595 13.13 -1.89 35.13
C ASP A 595 13.11 -0.52 34.44
N LEU A 596 13.69 -0.45 33.23
CA LEU A 596 13.65 0.77 32.42
C LEU A 596 12.22 1.20 32.06
N ALA A 597 11.33 0.25 31.74
CA ALA A 597 9.92 0.52 31.50
C ALA A 597 9.24 1.11 32.73
N ALA A 598 9.53 0.56 33.93
CA ALA A 598 9.00 1.07 35.19
C ALA A 598 9.52 2.49 35.48
N LEU A 599 10.82 2.73 35.29
CA LEU A 599 11.43 4.05 35.48
C LEU A 599 10.81 5.09 34.52
N ALA A 600 10.67 4.77 33.22
CA ALA A 600 10.05 5.67 32.26
C ALA A 600 8.56 5.95 32.60
N TYR A 601 7.82 4.94 33.04
CA TYR A 601 6.44 5.11 33.49
C TYR A 601 6.35 6.03 34.72
N ILE A 602 7.21 5.82 35.71
CA ILE A 602 7.30 6.66 36.93
C ILE A 602 7.64 8.10 36.53
N TYR A 603 8.64 8.28 35.66
CA TYR A 603 9.03 9.61 35.18
C TYR A 603 7.83 10.34 34.53
N LYS A 604 7.20 9.74 33.53
CA LYS A 604 6.06 10.32 32.80
C LYS A 604 4.86 10.58 33.71
N ARG A 605 4.60 9.72 34.68
CA ARG A 605 3.46 9.83 35.58
C ARG A 605 3.68 10.81 36.75
N ILE A 606 4.88 10.87 37.27
CA ILE A 606 5.20 11.60 38.50
C ILE A 606 5.95 12.91 38.21
N LYS A 607 7.02 12.86 37.43
CA LYS A 607 7.98 13.99 37.33
C LYS A 607 7.78 14.90 36.12
N GLU A 608 7.30 14.41 35.00
CA GLU A 608 7.22 15.20 33.78
C GLU A 608 6.41 16.50 33.96
N THR A 609 7.02 17.64 33.59
CA THR A 609 6.35 18.95 33.66
C THR A 609 5.84 19.40 32.30
N ASP A 610 6.59 19.12 31.25
CA ASP A 610 6.29 19.52 29.86
C ASP A 610 6.11 18.26 28.98
N PRO A 611 4.87 17.78 28.79
CA PRO A 611 4.63 16.59 28.00
C PRO A 611 4.98 16.85 26.52
N VAL A 612 5.99 16.16 26.02
CA VAL A 612 6.37 16.20 24.61
C VAL A 612 5.79 14.98 23.89
N ARG A 613 5.23 15.20 22.71
CA ARG A 613 4.84 14.10 21.84
C ARG A 613 6.09 13.53 21.17
N GLU A 614 6.53 12.38 21.62
CA GLU A 614 7.78 11.75 21.18
C GLU A 614 7.70 11.13 19.79
N ALA A 615 6.56 10.52 19.48
CA ALA A 615 6.32 9.86 18.21
C ALA A 615 4.86 9.97 17.78
N SER A 616 4.60 9.91 16.48
CA SER A 616 3.27 9.81 15.91
C SER A 616 2.90 8.37 15.58
N HIS A 617 3.89 7.57 15.18
CA HIS A 617 3.70 6.16 14.85
C HIS A 617 4.90 5.32 15.29
N VAL A 618 4.63 4.18 15.88
CA VAL A 618 5.66 3.23 16.33
C VAL A 618 5.43 1.88 15.65
N VAL A 619 6.49 1.38 15.05
CA VAL A 619 6.54 0.03 14.49
C VAL A 619 7.37 -0.85 15.44
N ILE A 620 6.81 -1.96 15.87
CA ILE A 620 7.50 -2.91 16.76
C ILE A 620 7.62 -4.23 16.01
N ASP A 621 8.83 -4.60 15.65
CA ASP A 621 9.13 -5.89 15.03
C ASP A 621 9.55 -6.91 16.08
N GLU A 622 9.31 -8.20 15.80
CA GLU A 622 9.49 -9.32 16.73
C GLU A 622 8.82 -9.09 18.09
N ALA A 623 7.60 -8.58 18.03
CA ALA A 623 6.83 -8.11 19.20
C ALA A 623 6.63 -9.17 20.30
N GLN A 624 6.69 -10.47 19.96
CA GLN A 624 6.63 -11.56 20.94
C GLN A 624 7.82 -11.60 21.90
N ASP A 625 8.89 -10.85 21.60
CA ASP A 625 10.08 -10.80 22.45
C ASP A 625 9.89 -9.95 23.71
N PHE A 626 8.87 -9.12 23.77
CA PHE A 626 8.59 -8.20 24.87
C PHE A 626 7.39 -8.64 25.71
N GLY A 627 7.50 -8.43 27.03
CA GLY A 627 6.42 -8.71 27.97
C GLY A 627 5.32 -7.63 27.98
N MET A 628 4.14 -7.98 28.48
CA MET A 628 3.01 -7.07 28.59
C MET A 628 3.29 -5.81 29.43
N MET A 629 4.23 -5.90 30.38
CA MET A 629 4.71 -4.77 31.18
C MET A 629 5.25 -3.66 30.27
N SER A 630 6.16 -4.00 29.33
CA SER A 630 6.74 -3.03 28.39
C SER A 630 5.67 -2.36 27.53
N TYR A 631 4.70 -3.11 27.01
CA TYR A 631 3.62 -2.55 26.20
C TYR A 631 2.70 -1.60 26.97
N ARG A 632 2.38 -1.94 28.22
CA ARG A 632 1.56 -1.10 29.08
C ARG A 632 2.25 0.22 29.41
N CYS A 633 3.54 0.15 29.75
CA CYS A 633 4.36 1.34 29.99
C CYS A 633 4.53 2.17 28.74
N LEU A 634 4.83 1.51 27.59
CA LEU A 634 4.98 2.17 26.30
C LEU A 634 3.70 2.93 25.89
N HIS A 635 2.54 2.28 26.00
CA HIS A 635 1.26 2.91 25.68
C HIS A 635 0.94 4.15 26.52
N TYR A 636 1.35 4.13 27.79
CA TYR A 636 1.22 5.29 28.67
C TYR A 636 2.19 6.40 28.28
N CYS A 637 3.48 6.05 28.11
CA CYS A 637 4.56 7.00 27.87
C CYS A 637 4.48 7.68 26.50
N LEU A 638 4.01 6.96 25.47
CA LEU A 638 3.84 7.48 24.11
C LEU A 638 2.37 7.86 23.81
N TYR A 639 1.88 8.82 24.57
CA TYR A 639 0.51 9.29 24.44
C TYR A 639 0.20 9.85 23.04
N GLY A 640 -0.94 9.44 22.46
CA GLY A 640 -1.39 9.92 21.14
C GLY A 640 -0.68 9.28 19.96
N CYS A 641 0.11 8.24 20.20
CA CYS A 641 0.81 7.48 19.20
C CYS A 641 -0.04 6.31 18.67
N THR A 642 0.12 5.95 17.42
CA THR A 642 -0.43 4.72 16.84
C THR A 642 0.65 3.67 16.63
N TYR A 643 0.25 2.40 16.52
CA TYR A 643 1.18 1.27 16.50
C TYR A 643 0.93 0.36 15.31
N THR A 644 2.01 -0.14 14.73
CA THR A 644 2.06 -1.33 13.87
C THR A 644 2.95 -2.37 14.56
N ILE A 645 2.33 -3.49 14.96
CA ILE A 645 2.98 -4.54 15.76
C ILE A 645 2.96 -5.83 14.97
#